data_7ce7d6a91a70ac4ba09e567530893e98
#
_entry.id   7ce7d6a91a70ac4ba09e567530893e98
#
_cell.length_a   1.000
_cell.length_b   1.000
_cell.length_c   1.000
_cell.angle_alpha   90.00
_cell.angle_beta   90.00
_cell.angle_gamma   90.00
#
_symmetry.space_group_name_H-M   'P 1'
#
loop_
_entity.id
_entity.type
_entity.pdbx_description
1 polymer ?
#
loop_
_entity_poly.entity_id
_entity_poly.type
_entity_poly.pdbx_seq_one_letter_code
_entity_poly.pdbx_strand_id
1 'polypeptide(L)'
;MDIKKGQLYIGRESATDEPVLLKASTLTTHGVIFGMTGSGKTGLGVNMLEEALLSNIPTLILDPKGDMGNIMLNFPDSSPEDLEPWMDAAKAKRKGKTIAELAAKESDDRREELAGHGITPERISKLRDKSEFKIYTPGSTIGVGVNVLGSLKAPDLNWADNAEVIRDEIEGLVSSILVLAGIESDPVSGPEHILISMIIETWWRQGKDLDLATLVGQIPKPPFRKLGVFDLEQFFAEKQRMKLALQLNTLLASPSMASWLEGEPLDIESMIGGKGKTPCAIIYMAHLSETERQFVVTLILSKVVTWMRSRPGTGELGALVYMDEAFGYAPPTAEPPSKKPILTILKQARAFGVGLVLVTQNPVDLDYKAMSNAGTWIVGRLQTDNDKRRILDGIRGGMPDLDARLSNLEKRQFMMYLAKKSTQTILHRRHSMCFRFGPFTRAQVAGLMAPFKAAVKPAMTQTPDAATGADTPAPSALDAIDAPAAVAPSVAEGVEVAYLDPAAPWAADLGADPTGTCLAPAAAVTVDLLYDDTPARLRHTESYEAVIFPLDGIIDVEDVLTVDHDDRDFTAEPRAGASYQLGNTKLQNKTFWRSLHADLKSYLAANQKIEIWKCPALKLYSRVGESEQEFAARCRAASEQAADAAISKLKGGYDRRIDRLQDQISAADTR
;
A
#
# COMPACT_ATOMS: atom_id res chain seq x y z
N MET A 1 -5.61 -3.89 -34.65
CA MET A 1 -6.42 -4.91 -33.97
C MET A 1 -7.78 -4.31 -33.65
N ASP A 2 -8.87 -4.92 -34.12
CA ASP A 2 -10.23 -4.40 -33.83
C ASP A 2 -10.77 -5.08 -32.54
N ILE A 3 -10.76 -4.33 -31.44
CA ILE A 3 -11.25 -4.78 -30.13
C ILE A 3 -12.62 -4.17 -29.91
N LYS A 4 -13.67 -5.01 -29.91
CA LYS A 4 -15.05 -4.58 -29.72
C LYS A 4 -15.29 -4.07 -28.29
N LYS A 5 -16.22 -3.13 -28.15
CA LYS A 5 -16.65 -2.65 -26.83
C LYS A 5 -17.06 -3.83 -25.93
N GLY A 6 -16.60 -3.81 -24.69
CA GLY A 6 -16.84 -4.91 -23.73
C GLY A 6 -15.89 -6.09 -23.86
N GLN A 7 -14.87 -6.03 -24.72
CA GLN A 7 -13.75 -6.96 -24.77
C GLN A 7 -12.52 -6.30 -24.18
N LEU A 8 -11.89 -6.95 -23.21
CA LEU A 8 -10.68 -6.47 -22.54
C LEU A 8 -9.48 -7.25 -23.05
N TYR A 9 -8.61 -6.58 -23.79
CA TYR A 9 -7.36 -7.15 -24.30
C TYR A 9 -6.31 -7.17 -23.22
N ILE A 10 -6.06 -8.33 -22.61
CA ILE A 10 -5.16 -8.48 -21.47
C ILE A 10 -3.77 -9.00 -21.83
N GLY A 11 -3.60 -9.62 -22.98
CA GLY A 11 -2.33 -10.19 -23.44
C GLY A 11 -2.48 -11.08 -24.64
N ARG A 12 -1.46 -11.91 -24.90
CA ARG A 12 -1.42 -12.89 -25.99
C ARG A 12 -1.28 -14.28 -25.43
N GLU A 13 -1.93 -15.27 -26.02
CA GLU A 13 -1.82 -16.67 -25.64
C GLU A 13 -0.41 -17.19 -25.91
N SER A 14 0.19 -17.86 -24.93
CA SER A 14 1.59 -18.30 -25.02
C SER A 14 1.85 -19.35 -26.11
N ALA A 15 0.83 -20.13 -26.51
CA ALA A 15 0.96 -21.18 -27.49
C ALA A 15 0.75 -20.71 -28.94
N THR A 16 -0.19 -19.79 -29.15
CA THR A 16 -0.66 -19.39 -30.51
C THR A 16 -0.29 -17.97 -30.87
N ASP A 17 0.17 -17.17 -29.89
CA ASP A 17 0.38 -15.72 -29.99
C ASP A 17 -0.92 -14.95 -30.36
N GLU A 18 -2.08 -15.58 -30.24
CA GLU A 18 -3.36 -14.92 -30.49
C GLU A 18 -3.74 -13.98 -29.33
N PRO A 19 -4.46 -12.88 -29.63
CA PRO A 19 -4.93 -11.96 -28.60
C PRO A 19 -5.92 -12.61 -27.62
N VAL A 20 -5.63 -12.51 -26.33
CA VAL A 20 -6.54 -12.97 -25.26
C VAL A 20 -7.49 -11.83 -24.89
N LEU A 21 -8.76 -12.01 -25.25
CA LEU A 21 -9.85 -11.06 -25.04
C LEU A 21 -10.78 -11.57 -23.93
N LEU A 22 -10.71 -10.96 -22.74
CA LEU A 22 -11.64 -11.23 -21.66
C LEU A 22 -12.93 -10.43 -21.88
N LYS A 23 -14.10 -11.06 -21.83
CA LYS A 23 -15.37 -10.32 -21.87
C LYS A 23 -15.56 -9.57 -20.56
N ALA A 24 -15.85 -8.27 -20.62
CA ALA A 24 -16.05 -7.42 -19.44
C ALA A 24 -17.15 -7.98 -18.53
N SER A 25 -18.26 -8.50 -19.12
CA SER A 25 -19.36 -9.10 -18.36
C SER A 25 -18.94 -10.35 -17.55
N THR A 26 -17.78 -10.97 -17.85
CA THR A 26 -17.24 -12.06 -17.02
C THR A 26 -16.83 -11.53 -15.63
N LEU A 27 -16.39 -10.29 -15.53
CA LEU A 27 -15.98 -9.66 -14.27
C LEU A 27 -17.15 -9.28 -13.36
N THR A 28 -18.41 -9.36 -13.82
CA THR A 28 -19.56 -9.27 -12.90
C THR A 28 -19.58 -10.42 -11.89
N THR A 29 -18.91 -11.55 -12.20
CA THR A 29 -18.66 -12.64 -11.27
C THR A 29 -17.29 -12.52 -10.59
N HIS A 30 -16.75 -11.33 -10.53
CA HIS A 30 -15.52 -10.95 -9.84
C HIS A 30 -14.25 -11.65 -10.35
N GLY A 31 -13.10 -11.13 -9.93
CA GLY A 31 -11.80 -11.67 -10.29
C GLY A 31 -10.83 -11.70 -9.13
N VAL A 32 -9.87 -12.62 -9.20
CA VAL A 32 -8.71 -12.65 -8.30
C VAL A 32 -7.44 -12.78 -9.13
N ILE A 33 -6.41 -12.00 -8.77
CA ILE A 33 -5.09 -12.03 -9.42
C ILE A 33 -4.05 -12.39 -8.36
N PHE A 34 -3.36 -13.50 -8.57
CA PHE A 34 -2.31 -14.00 -7.68
C PHE A 34 -0.95 -13.98 -8.36
N GLY A 35 0.10 -13.88 -7.57
CA GLY A 35 1.48 -14.07 -8.03
C GLY A 35 2.49 -13.33 -7.17
N MET A 36 3.71 -13.82 -7.11
CA MET A 36 4.80 -13.22 -6.33
C MET A 36 5.18 -11.81 -6.82
N THR A 37 5.94 -11.10 -6.01
CA THR A 37 6.51 -9.79 -6.39
C THR A 37 7.31 -9.91 -7.69
N GLY A 38 7.14 -8.95 -8.60
CA GLY A 38 7.81 -8.95 -9.91
C GLY A 38 7.21 -9.91 -10.95
N SER A 39 6.16 -10.70 -10.64
CA SER A 39 5.47 -11.53 -11.63
C SER A 39 4.74 -10.73 -12.71
N GLY A 40 4.40 -9.46 -12.45
CA GLY A 40 3.71 -8.56 -13.38
C GLY A 40 2.23 -8.31 -13.07
N LYS A 41 1.74 -8.66 -11.86
CA LYS A 41 0.34 -8.48 -11.42
C LYS A 41 -0.22 -7.08 -11.66
N THR A 42 0.45 -6.06 -11.11
CA THR A 42 0.02 -4.65 -11.26
C THR A 42 -0.12 -4.27 -12.73
N GLY A 43 0.83 -4.72 -13.61
CA GLY A 43 0.74 -4.47 -15.04
C GLY A 43 -0.45 -5.17 -15.71
N LEU A 44 -0.80 -6.37 -15.28
CA LEU A 44 -1.99 -7.08 -15.77
C LEU A 44 -3.28 -6.39 -15.31
N GLY A 45 -3.33 -5.98 -14.02
CA GLY A 45 -4.44 -5.21 -13.48
C GLY A 45 -4.65 -3.90 -14.22
N VAL A 46 -3.57 -3.15 -14.44
CA VAL A 46 -3.61 -1.92 -15.26
C VAL A 46 -4.15 -2.19 -16.64
N ASN A 47 -3.72 -3.27 -17.32
CA ASN A 47 -4.25 -3.62 -18.64
C ASN A 47 -5.77 -3.86 -18.62
N MET A 48 -6.29 -4.50 -17.57
CA MET A 48 -7.74 -4.70 -17.40
C MET A 48 -8.47 -3.38 -17.19
N LEU A 49 -7.91 -2.49 -16.37
CA LEU A 49 -8.48 -1.17 -16.09
C LEU A 49 -8.48 -0.25 -17.32
N GLU A 50 -7.39 -0.20 -18.08
CA GLU A 50 -7.29 0.56 -19.34
C GLU A 50 -8.38 0.13 -20.33
N GLU A 51 -8.59 -1.17 -20.47
CA GLU A 51 -9.60 -1.72 -21.38
C GLU A 51 -11.04 -1.51 -20.85
N ALA A 52 -11.23 -1.55 -19.54
CA ALA A 52 -12.51 -1.19 -18.92
C ALA A 52 -12.87 0.27 -19.22
N LEU A 53 -11.93 1.19 -19.04
CA LEU A 53 -12.10 2.62 -19.34
C LEU A 53 -12.40 2.86 -20.82
N LEU A 54 -11.67 2.20 -21.74
CA LEU A 54 -11.95 2.26 -23.19
C LEU A 54 -13.35 1.71 -23.53
N SER A 55 -13.88 0.79 -22.74
CA SER A 55 -15.22 0.23 -22.88
C SER A 55 -16.30 1.06 -22.19
N ASN A 56 -16.00 2.25 -21.69
CA ASN A 56 -16.86 3.13 -20.91
C ASN A 56 -17.34 2.49 -19.57
N ILE A 57 -16.49 1.70 -18.93
CA ILE A 57 -16.74 1.12 -17.63
C ILE A 57 -15.95 1.93 -16.59
N PRO A 58 -16.63 2.69 -15.72
CA PRO A 58 -15.98 3.44 -14.65
C PRO A 58 -15.24 2.53 -13.68
N THR A 59 -14.14 3.04 -13.15
CA THR A 59 -13.26 2.26 -12.27
C THR A 59 -13.01 2.97 -10.96
N LEU A 60 -13.08 2.22 -9.86
CA LEU A 60 -12.67 2.64 -8.51
C LEU A 60 -11.48 1.79 -8.09
N ILE A 61 -10.34 2.42 -7.87
CA ILE A 61 -9.07 1.75 -7.56
C ILE A 61 -8.70 2.04 -6.11
N LEU A 62 -8.55 1.00 -5.30
CA LEU A 62 -7.99 1.08 -3.95
C LEU A 62 -6.49 0.79 -4.04
N ASP A 63 -5.67 1.81 -3.76
CA ASP A 63 -4.22 1.80 -3.98
C ASP A 63 -3.42 2.00 -2.67
N PRO A 64 -3.17 0.94 -1.91
CA PRO A 64 -2.39 1.02 -0.66
C PRO A 64 -0.91 1.34 -0.86
N LYS A 65 -0.36 1.07 -2.06
CA LYS A 65 1.06 1.25 -2.38
C LYS A 65 1.39 2.57 -3.08
N GLY A 66 0.40 3.16 -3.77
CA GLY A 66 0.59 4.42 -4.47
C GLY A 66 1.18 4.31 -5.87
N ASP A 67 1.22 3.11 -6.48
CA ASP A 67 1.76 2.91 -7.83
C ASP A 67 0.68 2.82 -8.93
N MET A 68 -0.60 2.73 -8.57
CA MET A 68 -1.70 2.68 -9.52
C MET A 68 -1.98 4.03 -10.19
N GLY A 69 -1.55 5.14 -9.61
CA GLY A 69 -1.65 6.47 -10.20
C GLY A 69 -1.03 6.57 -11.59
N ASN A 70 -0.02 5.75 -11.90
CA ASN A 70 0.61 5.71 -13.22
C ASN A 70 -0.38 5.46 -14.38
N ILE A 71 -1.58 4.92 -14.12
CA ILE A 71 -2.62 4.69 -15.15
C ILE A 71 -3.03 5.98 -15.88
N MET A 72 -2.80 7.15 -15.29
CA MET A 72 -3.12 8.44 -15.90
C MET A 72 -2.03 8.96 -16.85
N LEU A 73 -0.82 8.37 -16.83
CA LEU A 73 0.31 8.81 -17.66
C LEU A 73 0.21 8.22 -19.09
N ASN A 74 -0.71 8.75 -19.87
CA ASN A 74 -1.00 8.27 -21.21
C ASN A 74 -0.33 9.19 -22.26
N PHE A 75 0.82 8.77 -22.79
CA PHE A 75 1.62 9.46 -23.78
C PHE A 75 1.51 8.75 -25.14
N PRO A 76 0.66 9.24 -26.08
CA PRO A 76 0.42 8.56 -27.35
C PRO A 76 1.69 8.34 -28.17
N ASP A 77 2.52 9.36 -28.30
CA ASP A 77 3.74 9.30 -29.09
C ASP A 77 4.92 8.77 -28.28
N SER A 78 4.76 8.69 -26.94
CA SER A 78 5.80 8.30 -26.01
C SER A 78 7.14 8.99 -26.32
N SER A 79 7.08 10.33 -26.56
CA SER A 79 8.27 11.09 -26.92
C SER A 79 9.25 11.16 -25.75
N PRO A 80 10.55 11.33 -25.99
CA PRO A 80 11.52 11.52 -24.90
C PRO A 80 11.13 12.67 -23.97
N GLU A 81 10.59 13.78 -24.50
CA GLU A 81 10.16 14.97 -23.78
C GLU A 81 8.98 14.66 -22.85
N ASP A 82 8.05 13.78 -23.27
CA ASP A 82 6.93 13.32 -22.42
C ASP A 82 7.41 12.48 -21.26
N LEU A 83 8.47 11.70 -21.44
CA LEU A 83 8.96 10.75 -20.45
C LEU A 83 10.00 11.35 -19.50
N GLU A 84 10.76 12.34 -19.94
CA GLU A 84 11.87 12.93 -19.18
C GLU A 84 11.47 13.39 -17.78
N PRO A 85 10.30 14.06 -17.54
CA PRO A 85 9.88 14.48 -16.19
C PRO A 85 9.65 13.33 -15.20
N TRP A 86 9.54 12.09 -15.72
CA TRP A 86 9.25 10.88 -14.94
C TRP A 86 10.48 9.97 -14.81
N MET A 87 11.64 10.41 -15.30
CA MET A 87 12.86 9.60 -15.21
C MET A 87 13.49 9.73 -13.82
N ASP A 88 13.96 8.60 -13.31
CA ASP A 88 14.72 8.52 -12.07
C ASP A 88 16.18 8.93 -12.33
N ALA A 89 16.59 10.06 -11.74
CA ALA A 89 17.95 10.58 -11.85
C ALA A 89 19.01 9.61 -11.29
N ALA A 90 18.70 8.90 -10.21
CA ALA A 90 19.60 7.90 -9.62
C ALA A 90 19.76 6.70 -10.56
N LYS A 91 18.69 6.26 -11.23
CA LYS A 91 18.74 5.20 -12.25
C LYS A 91 19.59 5.63 -13.47
N ALA A 92 19.46 6.90 -13.89
CA ALA A 92 20.25 7.46 -14.98
C ALA A 92 21.76 7.44 -14.61
N LYS A 93 22.10 7.95 -13.43
CA LYS A 93 23.49 7.98 -12.92
C LYS A 93 24.09 6.57 -12.78
N ARG A 94 23.34 5.59 -12.24
CA ARG A 94 23.77 4.19 -12.14
C ARG A 94 24.06 3.56 -13.51
N LYS A 95 23.36 3.99 -14.57
CA LYS A 95 23.55 3.51 -15.95
C LYS A 95 24.59 4.34 -16.71
N GLY A 96 25.25 5.33 -16.10
CA GLY A 96 26.20 6.23 -16.76
C GLY A 96 25.57 7.07 -17.87
N LYS A 97 24.28 7.43 -17.74
CA LYS A 97 23.51 8.18 -18.73
C LYS A 97 22.99 9.48 -18.15
N THR A 98 22.75 10.45 -18.99
CA THR A 98 21.93 11.62 -18.67
C THR A 98 20.44 11.23 -18.59
N ILE A 99 19.62 12.08 -17.97
CA ILE A 99 18.16 11.87 -17.89
C ILE A 99 17.58 11.84 -19.33
N ALA A 100 18.01 12.74 -20.21
CA ALA A 100 17.56 12.82 -21.60
C ALA A 100 17.92 11.53 -22.38
N GLU A 101 19.14 11.01 -22.24
CA GLU A 101 19.55 9.74 -22.88
C GLU A 101 18.78 8.54 -22.36
N LEU A 102 18.42 8.56 -21.05
CA LEU A 102 17.59 7.51 -20.47
C LEU A 102 16.15 7.60 -21.01
N ALA A 103 15.60 8.82 -21.10
CA ALA A 103 14.27 9.06 -21.66
C ALA A 103 14.17 8.67 -23.13
N ALA A 104 15.18 9.00 -23.94
CA ALA A 104 15.23 8.61 -25.37
C ALA A 104 15.23 7.09 -25.53
N LYS A 105 16.08 6.38 -24.76
CA LYS A 105 16.09 4.91 -24.78
C LYS A 105 14.75 4.31 -24.34
N GLU A 106 14.18 4.78 -23.25
CA GLU A 106 12.90 4.28 -22.73
C GLU A 106 11.75 4.55 -23.73
N SER A 107 11.82 5.68 -24.46
CA SER A 107 10.90 6.04 -25.55
C SER A 107 10.94 4.99 -26.69
N ASP A 108 12.13 4.64 -27.16
CA ASP A 108 12.30 3.68 -28.25
C ASP A 108 11.88 2.27 -27.82
N ASP A 109 12.37 1.79 -26.66
CA ASP A 109 12.02 0.50 -26.09
C ASP A 109 10.48 0.38 -25.93
N ARG A 110 9.83 1.45 -25.44
CA ARG A 110 8.38 1.50 -25.24
C ARG A 110 7.59 1.46 -26.54
N ARG A 111 7.98 2.24 -27.55
CA ARG A 111 7.33 2.23 -28.88
C ARG A 111 7.37 0.84 -29.50
N GLU A 112 8.52 0.19 -29.44
CA GLU A 112 8.69 -1.18 -29.95
C GLU A 112 7.80 -2.18 -29.19
N GLU A 113 7.79 -2.15 -27.87
CA GLU A 113 6.96 -3.05 -27.05
C GLU A 113 5.45 -2.82 -27.29
N LEU A 114 4.99 -1.57 -27.40
CA LEU A 114 3.60 -1.25 -27.71
C LEU A 114 3.19 -1.75 -29.10
N ALA A 115 4.03 -1.48 -30.11
CA ALA A 115 3.81 -1.93 -31.49
C ALA A 115 3.77 -3.47 -31.58
N GLY A 116 4.68 -4.16 -30.88
CA GLY A 116 4.69 -5.62 -30.78
C GLY A 116 3.38 -6.21 -30.24
N HIS A 117 2.68 -5.48 -29.39
CA HIS A 117 1.35 -5.87 -28.89
C HIS A 117 0.18 -5.31 -29.72
N GLY A 118 0.43 -4.62 -30.84
CA GLY A 118 -0.60 -4.01 -31.68
C GLY A 118 -1.32 -2.83 -31.04
N ILE A 119 -0.66 -2.14 -30.10
CA ILE A 119 -1.17 -0.92 -29.46
C ILE A 119 -0.66 0.26 -30.24
N THR A 120 -1.59 1.10 -30.74
CA THR A 120 -1.28 2.26 -31.55
C THR A 120 -1.39 3.56 -30.75
N PRO A 121 -0.72 4.65 -31.19
CA PRO A 121 -0.84 5.98 -30.58
C PRO A 121 -2.30 6.45 -30.47
N GLU A 122 -3.12 6.19 -31.49
CA GLU A 122 -4.54 6.57 -31.50
C GLU A 122 -5.34 5.87 -30.39
N ARG A 123 -4.96 4.62 -30.07
CA ARG A 123 -5.61 3.89 -28.98
C ARG A 123 -5.27 4.52 -27.62
N ILE A 124 -4.04 4.96 -27.43
CA ILE A 124 -3.59 5.64 -26.20
C ILE A 124 -4.27 7.02 -26.11
N SER A 125 -4.32 7.79 -27.21
CA SER A 125 -5.07 9.05 -27.28
C SER A 125 -6.53 8.84 -26.89
N LYS A 126 -7.17 7.80 -27.44
CA LYS A 126 -8.56 7.46 -27.12
C LYS A 126 -8.75 7.15 -25.64
N LEU A 127 -7.82 6.45 -24.99
CA LEU A 127 -7.88 6.20 -23.53
C LEU A 127 -7.80 7.52 -22.76
N ARG A 128 -6.82 8.37 -23.05
CA ARG A 128 -6.61 9.68 -22.43
C ARG A 128 -7.83 10.59 -22.56
N ASP A 129 -8.37 10.68 -23.78
CA ASP A 129 -9.43 11.63 -24.10
C ASP A 129 -10.80 11.19 -23.58
N LYS A 130 -11.03 9.88 -23.49
CA LYS A 130 -12.27 9.29 -22.97
C LYS A 130 -12.33 9.20 -21.45
N SER A 131 -11.19 9.17 -20.78
CA SER A 131 -11.13 8.92 -19.35
C SER A 131 -10.89 10.20 -18.54
N GLU A 132 -11.45 10.25 -17.35
CA GLU A 132 -11.14 11.27 -16.35
C GLU A 132 -10.48 10.60 -15.15
N PHE A 133 -9.22 10.93 -14.91
CA PHE A 133 -8.44 10.34 -13.83
C PHE A 133 -8.38 11.31 -12.66
N LYS A 134 -8.77 10.85 -11.47
CA LYS A 134 -8.64 11.62 -10.23
C LYS A 134 -7.96 10.79 -9.15
N ILE A 135 -6.95 11.36 -8.52
CA ILE A 135 -6.30 10.77 -7.34
C ILE A 135 -6.89 11.43 -6.10
N TYR A 136 -7.67 10.64 -5.37
CA TYR A 136 -8.23 11.02 -4.08
C TYR A 136 -7.26 10.63 -2.97
N THR A 137 -7.00 11.57 -2.04
CA THR A 137 -6.06 11.37 -0.93
C THR A 137 -6.75 11.57 0.42
N PRO A 138 -7.45 10.54 0.96
CA PRO A 138 -8.07 10.61 2.28
C PRO A 138 -7.06 11.02 3.35
N GLY A 139 -7.42 11.93 4.25
CA GLY A 139 -6.53 12.41 5.29
C GLY A 139 -5.38 13.31 4.78
N SER A 140 -5.44 13.76 3.52
CA SER A 140 -4.43 14.65 2.94
C SER A 140 -5.03 15.54 1.85
N THR A 141 -4.50 16.75 1.72
CA THR A 141 -4.87 17.72 0.69
C THR A 141 -3.95 17.70 -0.53
N ILE A 142 -3.02 16.74 -0.60
CA ILE A 142 -2.02 16.65 -1.68
C ILE A 142 -2.70 16.37 -3.03
N GLY A 143 -3.56 15.37 -3.10
CA GLY A 143 -4.44 15.09 -4.25
C GLY A 143 -5.78 15.81 -4.10
N VAL A 144 -6.84 15.20 -4.59
CA VAL A 144 -8.21 15.63 -4.29
C VAL A 144 -8.55 15.15 -2.87
N GLY A 145 -8.70 16.08 -1.93
CA GLY A 145 -9.10 15.76 -0.56
C GLY A 145 -10.46 15.09 -0.52
N VAL A 146 -10.65 14.18 0.41
CA VAL A 146 -11.94 13.51 0.64
C VAL A 146 -12.40 13.77 2.07
N ASN A 147 -13.55 14.42 2.19
CA ASN A 147 -14.20 14.61 3.48
C ASN A 147 -14.82 13.29 3.94
N VAL A 148 -14.07 12.55 4.73
CA VAL A 148 -14.43 11.20 5.19
C VAL A 148 -15.24 11.24 6.48
N LEU A 149 -14.91 12.18 7.37
CA LEU A 149 -15.52 12.30 8.70
C LEU A 149 -16.59 13.39 8.80
N GLY A 150 -16.53 14.40 7.92
CA GLY A 150 -17.40 15.56 8.00
C GLY A 150 -18.83 15.33 7.49
N SER A 151 -19.09 14.25 6.75
CA SER A 151 -20.40 13.97 6.20
C SER A 151 -20.79 12.51 6.40
N LEU A 152 -21.68 12.28 7.36
CA LEU A 152 -22.40 11.02 7.56
C LEU A 152 -23.77 11.13 6.86
N LYS A 153 -23.74 11.26 5.53
CA LYS A 153 -24.97 11.40 4.72
C LYS A 153 -25.83 10.16 4.82
N ALA A 154 -27.12 10.37 5.01
CA ALA A 154 -28.12 9.33 4.85
C ALA A 154 -28.09 8.79 3.41
N PRO A 155 -28.09 7.46 3.20
CA PRO A 155 -28.15 6.89 1.87
C PRO A 155 -29.50 7.22 1.22
N ASP A 156 -29.48 7.46 -0.09
CA ASP A 156 -30.70 7.68 -0.89
C ASP A 156 -31.40 6.34 -1.18
N LEU A 157 -31.81 5.66 -0.14
CA LEU A 157 -32.52 4.38 -0.19
C LEU A 157 -33.77 4.43 0.67
N ASN A 158 -34.86 3.86 0.15
CA ASN A 158 -36.08 3.69 0.95
C ASN A 158 -35.76 2.75 2.14
N TRP A 159 -35.98 3.27 3.36
CA TRP A 159 -35.72 2.52 4.58
C TRP A 159 -36.53 1.23 4.69
N ALA A 160 -37.83 1.25 4.30
CA ALA A 160 -38.71 0.09 4.43
C ALA A 160 -38.22 -1.12 3.62
N ASP A 161 -37.64 -0.87 2.45
CA ASP A 161 -37.18 -1.90 1.52
C ASP A 161 -35.72 -2.29 1.73
N ASN A 162 -34.92 -1.42 2.37
CA ASN A 162 -33.47 -1.57 2.44
C ASN A 162 -32.90 -1.49 3.87
N ALA A 163 -33.72 -1.70 4.90
CA ALA A 163 -33.31 -1.51 6.30
C ALA A 163 -32.06 -2.34 6.69
N GLU A 164 -31.95 -3.56 6.20
CA GLU A 164 -30.79 -4.44 6.46
C GLU A 164 -29.49 -3.83 5.90
N VAL A 165 -29.53 -3.35 4.67
CA VAL A 165 -28.37 -2.76 3.98
C VAL A 165 -27.91 -1.47 4.65
N ILE A 166 -28.88 -0.62 5.01
CA ILE A 166 -28.59 0.65 5.69
C ILE A 166 -27.96 0.37 7.05
N ARG A 167 -28.44 -0.65 7.77
CA ARG A 167 -27.85 -1.07 9.04
C ARG A 167 -26.44 -1.67 8.87
N ASP A 168 -26.20 -2.43 7.82
CA ASP A 168 -24.86 -2.92 7.48
C ASP A 168 -23.89 -1.76 7.20
N GLU A 169 -24.36 -0.69 6.53
CA GLU A 169 -23.55 0.52 6.33
C GLU A 169 -23.28 1.24 7.65
N ILE A 170 -24.29 1.39 8.50
CA ILE A 170 -24.13 1.98 9.84
C ILE A 170 -23.11 1.17 10.66
N GLU A 171 -23.22 -0.16 10.68
CA GLU A 171 -22.30 -1.03 11.41
C GLU A 171 -20.86 -0.86 10.93
N GLY A 172 -20.63 -0.86 9.60
CA GLY A 172 -19.30 -0.64 9.01
C GLY A 172 -18.75 0.75 9.33
N LEU A 173 -19.58 1.79 9.26
CA LEU A 173 -19.22 3.16 9.57
C LEU A 173 -18.83 3.31 11.05
N VAL A 174 -19.67 2.80 11.96
CA VAL A 174 -19.42 2.89 13.41
C VAL A 174 -18.18 2.11 13.80
N SER A 175 -18.02 0.87 13.31
CA SER A 175 -16.82 0.07 13.54
C SER A 175 -15.56 0.82 13.07
N SER A 176 -15.64 1.47 11.93
CA SER A 176 -14.52 2.23 11.36
C SER A 176 -14.17 3.46 12.21
N ILE A 177 -15.15 4.22 12.67
CA ILE A 177 -14.97 5.41 13.54
C ILE A 177 -14.35 4.98 14.88
N LEU A 178 -14.85 3.90 15.48
CA LEU A 178 -14.35 3.40 16.76
C LEU A 178 -12.88 2.93 16.64
N VAL A 179 -12.56 2.18 15.59
CA VAL A 179 -11.17 1.75 15.33
C VAL A 179 -10.24 2.95 15.14
N LEU A 180 -10.67 3.98 14.39
CA LEU A 180 -9.89 5.20 14.20
C LEU A 180 -9.67 5.96 15.52
N ALA A 181 -10.65 5.91 16.43
CA ALA A 181 -10.54 6.48 17.77
C ALA A 181 -9.76 5.61 18.77
N GLY A 182 -9.26 4.44 18.36
CA GLY A 182 -8.58 3.49 19.22
C GLY A 182 -9.50 2.82 20.24
N ILE A 183 -10.80 2.68 19.92
CA ILE A 183 -11.81 2.08 20.79
C ILE A 183 -12.18 0.70 20.26
N GLU A 184 -11.89 -0.33 21.02
CA GLU A 184 -12.35 -1.69 20.73
C GLU A 184 -13.77 -1.87 21.26
N SER A 185 -14.72 -2.19 20.41
CA SER A 185 -16.11 -2.48 20.77
C SER A 185 -16.71 -3.48 19.80
N ASP A 186 -17.33 -4.52 20.33
CA ASP A 186 -17.99 -5.55 19.53
C ASP A 186 -19.25 -4.98 18.85
N PRO A 187 -19.45 -5.20 17.53
CA PRO A 187 -20.58 -4.65 16.81
C PRO A 187 -21.96 -5.09 17.33
N VAL A 188 -22.06 -6.25 17.95
CA VAL A 188 -23.32 -6.84 18.39
C VAL A 188 -23.61 -6.55 19.88
N SER A 189 -22.58 -6.57 20.71
CA SER A 189 -22.72 -6.52 22.19
C SER A 189 -22.08 -5.30 22.83
N GLY A 190 -21.22 -4.58 22.11
CA GLY A 190 -20.48 -3.41 22.61
C GLY A 190 -21.42 -2.19 22.82
N PRO A 191 -21.51 -1.64 24.04
CA PRO A 191 -22.41 -0.54 24.33
C PRO A 191 -22.09 0.74 23.53
N GLU A 192 -20.80 1.01 23.24
CA GLU A 192 -20.35 2.12 22.43
C GLU A 192 -20.88 1.99 21.00
N HIS A 193 -20.71 0.80 20.42
CA HIS A 193 -21.14 0.51 19.05
C HIS A 193 -22.65 0.62 18.91
N ILE A 194 -23.40 0.00 19.84
CA ILE A 194 -24.86 0.02 19.86
C ILE A 194 -25.39 1.45 20.00
N LEU A 195 -24.83 2.24 20.91
CA LEU A 195 -25.27 3.63 21.12
C LEU A 195 -25.08 4.49 19.86
N ILE A 196 -23.88 4.47 19.28
CA ILE A 196 -23.56 5.27 18.08
C ILE A 196 -24.43 4.83 16.90
N SER A 197 -24.58 3.52 16.69
CA SER A 197 -25.41 2.95 15.64
C SER A 197 -26.87 3.43 15.75
N MET A 198 -27.42 3.43 16.95
CA MET A 198 -28.81 3.90 17.21
C MET A 198 -28.98 5.41 17.01
N ILE A 199 -27.96 6.22 17.31
CA ILE A 199 -28.00 7.66 17.02
C ILE A 199 -28.06 7.87 15.51
N ILE A 200 -27.16 7.23 14.75
CA ILE A 200 -27.11 7.35 13.28
C ILE A 200 -28.43 6.83 12.67
N GLU A 201 -28.90 5.64 13.10
CA GLU A 201 -30.16 5.07 12.60
C GLU A 201 -31.34 6.04 12.85
N THR A 202 -31.38 6.68 14.02
CA THR A 202 -32.46 7.63 14.37
C THR A 202 -32.48 8.85 13.44
N TRP A 203 -31.32 9.37 13.06
CA TRP A 203 -31.18 10.49 12.14
C TRP A 203 -31.51 10.10 10.70
N TRP A 204 -30.94 9.01 10.22
CA TRP A 204 -31.13 8.54 8.86
C TRP A 204 -32.57 8.08 8.58
N ARG A 205 -33.27 7.53 9.57
CA ARG A 205 -34.73 7.23 9.44
C ARG A 205 -35.58 8.47 9.20
N GLN A 206 -35.10 9.64 9.63
CA GLN A 206 -35.76 10.93 9.39
C GLN A 206 -35.31 11.57 8.07
N GLY A 207 -34.45 10.91 7.28
CA GLY A 207 -33.86 11.47 6.06
C GLY A 207 -32.92 12.63 6.35
N LYS A 208 -32.34 12.71 7.56
CA LYS A 208 -31.43 13.78 7.96
C LYS A 208 -30.00 13.30 7.90
N ASP A 209 -29.16 14.11 7.28
CA ASP A 209 -27.72 13.96 7.31
C ASP A 209 -27.18 14.25 8.71
N LEU A 210 -26.08 13.61 9.05
CA LEU A 210 -25.37 13.80 10.31
C LEU A 210 -23.90 14.14 9.98
N ASP A 211 -23.24 14.86 10.85
CA ASP A 211 -21.78 15.02 10.84
C ASP A 211 -21.17 14.47 12.13
N LEU A 212 -19.86 14.32 12.16
CA LEU A 212 -19.17 13.77 13.32
C LEU A 212 -19.30 14.67 14.55
N ALA A 213 -19.31 15.99 14.38
CA ALA A 213 -19.46 16.95 15.49
C ALA A 213 -20.84 16.82 16.14
N THR A 214 -21.89 16.78 15.33
CA THR A 214 -23.25 16.53 15.79
C THR A 214 -23.40 15.16 16.45
N LEU A 215 -22.81 14.12 15.86
CA LEU A 215 -22.80 12.78 16.44
C LEU A 215 -22.17 12.79 17.84
N VAL A 216 -20.97 13.34 17.98
CA VAL A 216 -20.26 13.44 19.28
C VAL A 216 -21.09 14.23 20.29
N GLY A 217 -21.70 15.34 19.88
CA GLY A 217 -22.61 16.13 20.72
C GLY A 217 -23.85 15.38 21.19
N GLN A 218 -24.33 14.39 20.43
CA GLN A 218 -25.51 13.57 20.80
C GLN A 218 -25.18 12.41 21.74
N ILE A 219 -23.92 11.96 21.83
CA ILE A 219 -23.55 10.80 22.67
C ILE A 219 -23.89 10.97 24.15
N PRO A 220 -23.59 12.10 24.82
CA PRO A 220 -23.96 12.29 26.24
C PRO A 220 -25.48 12.28 26.47
N LYS A 221 -26.23 12.86 25.53
CA LYS A 221 -27.70 13.01 25.60
C LYS A 221 -28.35 12.63 24.27
N PRO A 222 -28.44 11.32 23.96
CA PRO A 222 -29.00 10.86 22.70
C PRO A 222 -30.52 11.14 22.59
N PRO A 223 -31.07 11.12 21.36
CA PRO A 223 -32.47 11.48 21.14
C PRO A 223 -33.48 10.40 21.56
N PHE A 224 -33.07 9.43 22.36
CA PHE A 224 -33.90 8.34 22.88
C PHE A 224 -33.58 8.07 24.34
N ARG A 225 -34.55 7.53 25.09
CA ARG A 225 -34.42 7.23 26.52
C ARG A 225 -34.20 5.74 26.82
N LYS A 226 -34.46 4.88 25.85
CA LYS A 226 -34.35 3.42 26.01
C LYS A 226 -33.52 2.81 24.91
N LEU A 227 -32.73 1.80 25.26
CA LEU A 227 -32.05 0.91 24.34
C LEU A 227 -32.55 -0.53 24.56
N GLY A 228 -33.27 -1.06 23.58
CA GLY A 228 -33.99 -2.32 23.79
C GLY A 228 -35.05 -2.19 24.88
N VAL A 229 -34.97 -3.03 25.89
CA VAL A 229 -35.91 -3.06 27.03
C VAL A 229 -35.45 -2.22 28.22
N PHE A 230 -34.19 -1.83 28.28
CA PHE A 230 -33.58 -1.10 29.38
C PHE A 230 -33.60 0.42 29.19
N ASP A 231 -33.67 1.15 30.28
CA ASP A 231 -33.42 2.59 30.24
C ASP A 231 -31.94 2.84 29.88
N LEU A 232 -31.69 3.89 29.12
CA LEU A 232 -30.35 4.25 28.61
C LEU A 232 -29.33 4.33 29.74
N GLU A 233 -29.71 4.89 30.90
CA GLU A 233 -28.81 5.05 32.04
C GLU A 233 -28.40 3.71 32.65
N GLN A 234 -29.26 2.69 32.58
CA GLN A 234 -28.98 1.33 33.06
C GLN A 234 -28.08 0.57 32.07
N PHE A 235 -28.29 0.82 30.75
CA PHE A 235 -27.53 0.15 29.71
C PHE A 235 -26.13 0.76 29.55
N PHE A 236 -26.03 2.10 29.53
CA PHE A 236 -24.77 2.82 29.32
C PHE A 236 -24.83 4.18 30.03
N ALA A 237 -24.28 4.23 31.25
CA ALA A 237 -24.38 5.38 32.15
C ALA A 237 -23.80 6.67 31.55
N GLU A 238 -24.35 7.85 31.91
CA GLU A 238 -23.95 9.16 31.38
C GLU A 238 -22.44 9.41 31.50
N LYS A 239 -21.81 9.00 32.61
CA LYS A 239 -20.36 9.13 32.80
C LYS A 239 -19.56 8.37 31.74
N GLN A 240 -20.02 7.18 31.33
CA GLN A 240 -19.38 6.36 30.33
C GLN A 240 -19.60 6.94 28.94
N ARG A 241 -20.81 7.44 28.65
CA ARG A 241 -21.15 8.15 27.41
C ARG A 241 -20.30 9.42 27.25
N MET A 242 -20.11 10.18 28.34
CA MET A 242 -19.24 11.36 28.31
C MET A 242 -17.78 10.97 28.02
N LYS A 243 -17.28 9.88 28.58
CA LYS A 243 -15.94 9.37 28.28
C LYS A 243 -15.81 9.03 26.79
N LEU A 244 -16.79 8.33 26.22
CA LEU A 244 -16.85 8.00 24.80
C LEU A 244 -16.86 9.27 23.93
N ALA A 245 -17.72 10.26 24.27
CA ALA A 245 -17.77 11.53 23.58
C ALA A 245 -16.43 12.28 23.59
N LEU A 246 -15.74 12.32 24.73
CA LEU A 246 -14.41 12.92 24.86
C LEU A 246 -13.37 12.20 24.00
N GLN A 247 -13.39 10.86 23.98
CA GLN A 247 -12.48 10.09 23.11
C GLN A 247 -12.71 10.36 21.64
N LEU A 248 -13.97 10.39 21.19
CA LEU A 248 -14.29 10.73 19.80
C LEU A 248 -14.01 12.20 19.46
N ASN A 249 -14.17 13.11 20.44
CA ASN A 249 -13.83 14.51 20.25
C ASN A 249 -12.34 14.73 19.97
N THR A 250 -11.45 13.80 20.37
CA THR A 250 -10.03 13.90 20.03
C THR A 250 -9.80 13.83 18.52
N LEU A 251 -10.65 13.11 17.77
CA LEU A 251 -10.61 13.08 16.30
C LEU A 251 -10.93 14.47 15.69
N LEU A 252 -11.87 15.21 16.28
CA LEU A 252 -12.24 16.56 15.83
C LEU A 252 -11.24 17.62 16.26
N ALA A 253 -10.69 17.48 17.46
CA ALA A 253 -9.80 18.46 18.06
C ALA A 253 -8.33 18.32 17.59
N SER A 254 -7.97 17.18 17.02
CA SER A 254 -6.61 16.93 16.56
C SER A 254 -6.31 17.65 15.25
N PRO A 255 -5.30 18.54 15.18
CA PRO A 255 -4.90 19.16 13.93
C PRO A 255 -4.56 18.15 12.81
N SER A 256 -4.04 16.97 13.18
CA SER A 256 -3.74 15.90 12.23
C SER A 256 -4.98 15.30 11.56
N MET A 257 -6.16 15.52 12.13
CA MET A 257 -7.44 15.04 11.60
C MET A 257 -8.19 16.09 10.79
N ALA A 258 -7.72 17.33 10.74
CA ALA A 258 -8.37 18.42 9.98
C ALA A 258 -8.53 18.05 8.50
N SER A 259 -7.50 17.47 7.89
CA SER A 259 -7.54 17.03 6.47
C SER A 259 -8.54 15.89 6.18
N TRP A 260 -9.07 15.22 7.21
CA TRP A 260 -10.12 14.20 7.06
C TRP A 260 -11.53 14.81 6.99
N LEU A 261 -11.64 16.08 7.35
CA LEU A 261 -12.87 16.88 7.32
C LEU A 261 -12.94 17.78 6.08
N GLU A 262 -11.85 17.88 5.32
CA GLU A 262 -11.73 18.73 4.15
C GLU A 262 -11.85 17.93 2.85
N GLY A 263 -12.30 18.60 1.77
CA GLY A 263 -12.35 18.04 0.43
C GLY A 263 -13.75 17.68 -0.05
N GLU A 264 -13.81 16.88 -1.12
CA GLU A 264 -15.08 16.42 -1.70
C GLU A 264 -15.76 15.42 -0.74
N PRO A 265 -17.09 15.46 -0.61
CA PRO A 265 -17.81 14.43 0.16
C PRO A 265 -17.51 13.03 -0.37
N LEU A 266 -17.37 12.05 0.51
CA LEU A 266 -17.22 10.64 0.10
C LEU A 266 -18.56 10.12 -0.45
N ASP A 267 -18.73 10.22 -1.76
CA ASP A 267 -19.90 9.76 -2.50
C ASP A 267 -19.49 8.96 -3.74
N ILE A 268 -19.85 7.69 -3.77
CA ILE A 268 -19.46 6.77 -4.85
C ILE A 268 -20.07 7.19 -6.19
N GLU A 269 -21.32 7.69 -6.20
CA GLU A 269 -21.96 8.17 -7.45
C GLU A 269 -21.21 9.36 -8.03
N SER A 270 -20.73 10.30 -7.22
CA SER A 270 -19.93 11.43 -7.70
C SER A 270 -18.54 11.00 -8.20
N MET A 271 -17.97 9.97 -7.61
CA MET A 271 -16.63 9.46 -7.97
C MET A 271 -16.62 8.66 -9.28
N ILE A 272 -17.63 7.81 -9.49
CA ILE A 272 -17.65 6.86 -10.62
C ILE A 272 -18.97 6.83 -11.41
N GLY A 273 -19.98 7.60 -11.05
CA GLY A 273 -21.32 7.62 -11.69
C GLY A 273 -21.52 8.69 -12.76
N GLY A 274 -20.56 9.57 -13.00
CA GLY A 274 -20.71 10.78 -13.81
C GLY A 274 -21.10 10.57 -15.28
N LYS A 275 -21.73 11.61 -15.89
CA LYS A 275 -21.99 11.69 -17.34
C LYS A 275 -20.82 12.43 -18.01
N GLY A 276 -20.28 11.87 -19.10
CA GLY A 276 -19.18 12.50 -19.85
C GLY A 276 -18.02 11.55 -20.07
N LYS A 277 -16.82 11.95 -19.65
CA LYS A 277 -15.65 11.08 -19.68
C LYS A 277 -15.85 9.93 -18.69
N THR A 278 -15.27 8.76 -19.01
CA THR A 278 -15.33 7.60 -18.12
C THR A 278 -14.47 7.85 -16.88
N PRO A 279 -15.04 7.85 -15.67
CA PRO A 279 -14.27 8.14 -14.45
C PRO A 279 -13.32 7.00 -14.07
N CYS A 280 -12.13 7.38 -13.64
CA CYS A 280 -11.16 6.52 -12.98
C CYS A 280 -10.79 7.17 -11.64
N ALA A 281 -11.44 6.76 -10.57
CA ALA A 281 -11.19 7.22 -9.22
C ALA A 281 -10.11 6.36 -8.56
N ILE A 282 -8.99 6.96 -8.18
CA ILE A 282 -7.84 6.29 -7.55
C ILE A 282 -7.77 6.76 -6.10
N ILE A 283 -8.01 5.86 -5.17
CA ILE A 283 -7.89 6.14 -3.74
C ILE A 283 -6.47 5.82 -3.31
N TYR A 284 -5.66 6.85 -3.27
CA TYR A 284 -4.26 6.77 -2.88
C TYR A 284 -4.11 6.71 -1.37
N MET A 285 -3.55 5.62 -0.85
CA MET A 285 -3.46 5.36 0.60
C MET A 285 -2.04 5.08 1.08
N ALA A 286 -1.01 5.28 0.26
CA ALA A 286 0.37 4.97 0.64
C ALA A 286 0.87 5.78 1.85
N HIS A 287 0.31 6.97 2.07
CA HIS A 287 0.65 7.86 3.20
C HIS A 287 -0.08 7.52 4.51
N LEU A 288 -1.02 6.59 4.47
CA LEU A 288 -1.84 6.24 5.62
C LEU A 288 -1.20 5.10 6.44
N SER A 289 -1.37 5.13 7.74
CA SER A 289 -1.08 3.99 8.63
C SER A 289 -2.00 2.80 8.32
N GLU A 290 -1.65 1.61 8.79
CA GLU A 290 -2.48 0.41 8.57
C GLU A 290 -3.90 0.57 9.11
N THR A 291 -4.07 1.17 10.29
CA THR A 291 -5.38 1.45 10.89
C THR A 291 -6.19 2.42 10.04
N GLU A 292 -5.58 3.49 9.53
CA GLU A 292 -6.23 4.45 8.65
C GLU A 292 -6.61 3.83 7.31
N ARG A 293 -5.75 2.96 6.74
CA ARG A 293 -6.07 2.20 5.52
C ARG A 293 -7.28 1.29 5.72
N GLN A 294 -7.30 0.53 6.83
CA GLN A 294 -8.45 -0.32 7.19
C GLN A 294 -9.74 0.50 7.31
N PHE A 295 -9.66 1.68 7.95
CA PHE A 295 -10.78 2.61 8.06
C PHE A 295 -11.29 3.03 6.67
N VAL A 296 -10.41 3.57 5.81
CA VAL A 296 -10.77 4.07 4.48
C VAL A 296 -11.35 2.96 3.60
N VAL A 297 -10.70 1.80 3.55
CA VAL A 297 -11.15 0.66 2.74
C VAL A 297 -12.52 0.18 3.20
N THR A 298 -12.73 0.04 4.51
CA THR A 298 -14.01 -0.39 5.07
C THR A 298 -15.13 0.57 4.69
N LEU A 299 -14.89 1.85 4.90
CA LEU A 299 -15.88 2.89 4.62
C LEU A 299 -16.25 2.96 3.13
N ILE A 300 -15.25 2.99 2.25
CA ILE A 300 -15.46 3.05 0.80
C ILE A 300 -16.23 1.82 0.32
N LEU A 301 -15.82 0.61 0.73
CA LEU A 301 -16.49 -0.62 0.31
C LEU A 301 -17.90 -0.74 0.88
N SER A 302 -18.16 -0.26 2.10
CA SER A 302 -19.52 -0.18 2.66
C SER A 302 -20.40 0.75 1.83
N LYS A 303 -19.88 1.91 1.44
CA LYS A 303 -20.60 2.83 0.54
C LYS A 303 -20.79 2.25 -0.87
N VAL A 304 -19.86 1.48 -1.38
CA VAL A 304 -20.03 0.73 -2.64
C VAL A 304 -21.16 -0.28 -2.53
N VAL A 305 -21.31 -0.98 -1.38
CA VAL A 305 -22.42 -1.92 -1.15
C VAL A 305 -23.77 -1.20 -1.20
N THR A 306 -23.89 -0.05 -0.55
CA THR A 306 -25.12 0.74 -0.56
C THR A 306 -25.39 1.32 -1.95
N TRP A 307 -24.36 1.91 -2.58
CA TRP A 307 -24.46 2.49 -3.93
C TRP A 307 -24.88 1.45 -4.99
N MET A 308 -24.30 0.26 -4.98
CA MET A 308 -24.66 -0.76 -5.97
C MET A 308 -26.16 -1.15 -5.85
N ARG A 309 -26.72 -1.15 -4.66
CA ARG A 309 -28.13 -1.50 -4.42
C ARG A 309 -29.13 -0.43 -4.85
N SER A 310 -28.70 0.82 -4.98
CA SER A 310 -29.52 1.87 -5.59
C SER A 310 -29.60 1.75 -7.12
N ARG A 311 -28.78 0.88 -7.74
CA ARG A 311 -28.73 0.73 -9.18
C ARG A 311 -29.70 -0.34 -9.70
N PRO A 312 -30.22 -0.16 -10.94
CA PRO A 312 -31.03 -1.20 -11.57
C PRO A 312 -30.20 -2.45 -11.82
N GLY A 313 -30.82 -3.62 -11.74
CA GLY A 313 -30.19 -4.90 -12.07
C GLY A 313 -29.74 -4.95 -13.53
N THR A 314 -28.56 -5.54 -13.79
CA THR A 314 -27.99 -5.69 -15.14
C THR A 314 -27.09 -6.91 -15.23
N GLY A 315 -26.99 -7.49 -16.43
CA GLY A 315 -26.00 -8.54 -16.73
C GLY A 315 -24.67 -8.02 -17.30
N GLU A 316 -24.60 -6.73 -17.60
CA GLU A 316 -23.40 -6.08 -18.12
C GLU A 316 -22.53 -5.50 -16.99
N LEU A 317 -21.23 -5.36 -17.21
CA LEU A 317 -20.34 -4.71 -16.25
C LEU A 317 -20.53 -3.19 -16.31
N GLY A 318 -21.17 -2.64 -15.30
CA GLY A 318 -21.46 -1.20 -15.19
C GLY A 318 -20.43 -0.42 -14.38
N ALA A 319 -19.64 -1.09 -13.53
CA ALA A 319 -18.52 -0.51 -12.79
C ALA A 319 -17.52 -1.59 -12.36
N LEU A 320 -16.25 -1.22 -12.24
CA LEU A 320 -15.18 -2.11 -11.80
C LEU A 320 -14.47 -1.53 -10.57
N VAL A 321 -14.55 -2.24 -9.45
CA VAL A 321 -13.76 -1.98 -8.26
C VAL A 321 -12.49 -2.84 -8.32
N TYR A 322 -11.34 -2.22 -8.20
CA TYR A 322 -10.05 -2.89 -8.22
C TYR A 322 -9.30 -2.60 -6.93
N MET A 323 -8.84 -3.65 -6.28
CA MET A 323 -8.09 -3.54 -5.04
C MET A 323 -6.72 -4.18 -5.20
N ASP A 324 -5.70 -3.34 -5.26
CA ASP A 324 -4.32 -3.83 -5.22
C ASP A 324 -3.95 -4.20 -3.78
N GLU A 325 -3.04 -5.17 -3.62
CA GLU A 325 -2.58 -5.67 -2.33
C GLU A 325 -3.72 -5.91 -1.32
N ALA A 326 -4.65 -6.80 -1.70
CA ALA A 326 -5.81 -7.16 -0.85
C ALA A 326 -5.43 -7.92 0.44
N PHE A 327 -4.13 -8.11 0.70
CA PHE A 327 -3.58 -8.67 1.92
C PHE A 327 -4.07 -7.90 3.17
N GLY A 328 -4.50 -8.64 4.21
CA GLY A 328 -4.94 -8.05 5.48
C GLY A 328 -6.40 -7.54 5.50
N TYR A 329 -7.07 -7.38 4.33
CA TYR A 329 -8.43 -6.85 4.28
C TYR A 329 -9.53 -7.93 4.29
N ALA A 330 -9.22 -9.14 3.86
CA ALA A 330 -10.13 -10.29 3.95
C ALA A 330 -9.35 -11.58 4.32
N PRO A 331 -8.68 -11.62 5.48
CA PRO A 331 -7.87 -12.77 5.89
C PRO A 331 -8.74 -13.97 6.27
N PRO A 332 -8.17 -15.21 6.28
CA PRO A 332 -8.90 -16.44 6.57
C PRO A 332 -9.46 -16.50 7.99
N THR A 333 -8.70 -16.03 8.97
CA THR A 333 -8.97 -16.24 10.41
C THR A 333 -9.39 -14.98 11.16
N ALA A 334 -8.82 -13.83 10.82
CA ALA A 334 -9.21 -12.57 11.44
C ALA A 334 -10.47 -11.98 10.77
N GLU A 335 -11.19 -11.15 11.51
CA GLU A 335 -12.43 -10.49 11.05
C GLU A 335 -12.27 -8.95 11.07
N PRO A 336 -11.34 -8.38 10.24
CA PRO A 336 -11.23 -6.93 10.16
C PRO A 336 -12.55 -6.34 9.60
N PRO A 337 -12.89 -5.08 9.92
CA PRO A 337 -14.13 -4.45 9.48
C PRO A 337 -14.33 -4.46 7.95
N SER A 338 -13.24 -4.44 7.17
CA SER A 338 -13.24 -4.50 5.70
C SER A 338 -13.70 -5.84 5.11
N LYS A 339 -13.58 -6.94 5.88
CA LYS A 339 -13.92 -8.30 5.38
C LYS A 339 -15.40 -8.44 5.03
N LYS A 340 -16.30 -7.91 5.87
CA LYS A 340 -17.75 -8.00 5.66
C LYS A 340 -18.21 -7.35 4.35
N PRO A 341 -17.86 -6.08 4.04
CA PRO A 341 -18.24 -5.46 2.76
C PRO A 341 -17.60 -6.15 1.56
N ILE A 342 -16.34 -6.63 1.63
CA ILE A 342 -15.72 -7.41 0.55
C ILE A 342 -16.55 -8.66 0.24
N LEU A 343 -16.88 -9.47 1.25
CA LEU A 343 -17.67 -10.69 1.06
C LEU A 343 -19.10 -10.40 0.56
N THR A 344 -19.69 -9.28 0.97
CA THR A 344 -21.01 -8.83 0.52
C THR A 344 -20.99 -8.47 -0.96
N ILE A 345 -19.99 -7.71 -1.42
CA ILE A 345 -19.80 -7.38 -2.84
C ILE A 345 -19.64 -8.69 -3.65
N LEU A 346 -18.75 -9.57 -3.24
CA LEU A 346 -18.49 -10.84 -3.94
C LEU A 346 -19.73 -11.74 -4.05
N LYS A 347 -20.67 -11.65 -3.12
CA LYS A 347 -21.92 -12.44 -3.14
C LYS A 347 -23.04 -11.79 -3.93
N GLN A 348 -23.16 -10.47 -3.93
CA GLN A 348 -24.37 -9.76 -4.32
C GLN A 348 -24.21 -8.83 -5.52
N ALA A 349 -23.03 -8.26 -5.75
CA ALA A 349 -22.80 -7.17 -6.70
C ALA A 349 -22.98 -7.59 -8.16
N ARG A 350 -22.93 -8.87 -8.45
CA ARG A 350 -23.19 -9.41 -9.80
C ARG A 350 -24.54 -8.95 -10.36
N ALA A 351 -25.58 -8.94 -9.54
CA ALA A 351 -26.93 -8.57 -9.97
C ALA A 351 -27.02 -7.11 -10.41
N PHE A 352 -26.11 -6.26 -9.92
CA PHE A 352 -26.07 -4.82 -10.17
C PHE A 352 -24.99 -4.41 -11.18
N GLY A 353 -24.32 -5.40 -11.80
CA GLY A 353 -23.26 -5.14 -12.76
C GLY A 353 -21.99 -4.52 -12.15
N VAL A 354 -21.70 -4.75 -10.87
CA VAL A 354 -20.50 -4.26 -10.22
C VAL A 354 -19.52 -5.43 -10.08
N GLY A 355 -18.32 -5.28 -10.67
CA GLY A 355 -17.23 -6.23 -10.56
C GLY A 355 -16.25 -5.84 -9.46
N LEU A 356 -15.69 -6.82 -8.74
CA LEU A 356 -14.59 -6.64 -7.81
C LEU A 356 -13.43 -7.51 -8.24
N VAL A 357 -12.24 -6.90 -8.39
CA VAL A 357 -10.98 -7.61 -8.65
C VAL A 357 -10.06 -7.43 -7.46
N LEU A 358 -9.72 -8.53 -6.81
CA LEU A 358 -8.77 -8.56 -5.68
C LEU A 358 -7.41 -9.03 -6.17
N VAL A 359 -6.35 -8.32 -5.82
CA VAL A 359 -4.97 -8.66 -6.19
C VAL A 359 -4.15 -8.88 -4.93
N THR A 360 -3.45 -10.00 -4.86
CA THR A 360 -2.56 -10.30 -3.73
C THR A 360 -1.36 -11.13 -4.18
N GLN A 361 -0.31 -11.09 -3.36
CA GLN A 361 0.90 -11.88 -3.61
C GLN A 361 0.70 -13.35 -3.20
N ASN A 362 0.02 -13.58 -2.08
CA ASN A 362 -0.12 -14.90 -1.48
C ASN A 362 -1.60 -15.31 -1.44
N PRO A 363 -1.99 -16.39 -2.11
CA PRO A 363 -3.35 -16.94 -2.03
C PRO A 363 -3.79 -17.35 -0.62
N VAL A 364 -2.84 -17.75 0.23
CA VAL A 364 -3.12 -18.17 1.62
C VAL A 364 -3.60 -17.03 2.51
N ASP A 365 -3.32 -15.77 2.14
CA ASP A 365 -3.69 -14.59 2.91
C ASP A 365 -5.13 -14.13 2.67
N LEU A 366 -5.82 -14.75 1.71
CA LEU A 366 -7.20 -14.41 1.37
C LEU A 366 -8.17 -15.48 1.84
N ASP A 367 -9.31 -15.05 2.43
CA ASP A 367 -10.38 -15.95 2.86
C ASP A 367 -10.87 -16.82 1.70
N TYR A 368 -11.06 -18.12 1.96
CA TYR A 368 -11.55 -19.06 0.96
C TYR A 368 -12.91 -18.65 0.37
N LYS A 369 -13.80 -18.06 1.19
CA LYS A 369 -15.11 -17.57 0.75
C LYS A 369 -14.95 -16.41 -0.25
N ALA A 370 -13.93 -15.55 -0.08
CA ALA A 370 -13.63 -14.51 -1.04
C ALA A 370 -13.16 -15.11 -2.38
N MET A 371 -12.22 -16.05 -2.32
CA MET A 371 -11.69 -16.72 -3.50
C MET A 371 -12.76 -17.52 -4.27
N SER A 372 -13.54 -18.33 -3.56
CA SER A 372 -14.53 -19.24 -4.19
C SER A 372 -15.72 -18.51 -4.85
N ASN A 373 -15.96 -17.26 -4.49
CA ASN A 373 -16.96 -16.41 -5.13
C ASN A 373 -16.44 -15.71 -6.40
N ALA A 374 -15.13 -15.74 -6.66
CA ALA A 374 -14.56 -15.16 -7.88
C ALA A 374 -14.68 -16.15 -9.05
N GLY A 375 -15.29 -15.69 -10.14
CA GLY A 375 -15.46 -16.48 -11.39
C GLY A 375 -14.26 -16.43 -12.32
N THR A 376 -13.35 -15.46 -12.13
CA THR A 376 -12.13 -15.29 -12.94
C THR A 376 -10.91 -15.35 -12.04
N TRP A 377 -10.02 -16.30 -12.31
CA TRP A 377 -8.76 -16.43 -11.59
C TRP A 377 -7.62 -16.22 -12.57
N ILE A 378 -6.67 -15.37 -12.20
CA ILE A 378 -5.48 -15.12 -12.99
C ILE A 378 -4.28 -15.33 -12.09
N VAL A 379 -3.49 -16.35 -12.38
CA VAL A 379 -2.40 -16.80 -11.53
C VAL A 379 -1.08 -16.64 -12.27
N GLY A 380 -0.21 -15.80 -11.75
CA GLY A 380 1.19 -15.69 -12.17
C GLY A 380 2.09 -16.61 -11.35
N ARG A 381 3.40 -16.44 -11.44
CA ARG A 381 4.36 -17.22 -10.64
C ARG A 381 4.03 -17.12 -9.15
N LEU A 382 4.03 -18.26 -8.47
CA LEU A 382 3.84 -18.38 -7.03
C LEU A 382 5.17 -18.69 -6.34
N GLN A 383 5.28 -18.31 -5.07
CA GLN A 383 6.54 -18.43 -4.32
C GLN A 383 6.67 -19.76 -3.61
N THR A 384 5.58 -20.31 -3.06
CA THR A 384 5.59 -21.50 -2.22
C THR A 384 4.67 -22.60 -2.73
N ASP A 385 4.94 -23.85 -2.32
CA ASP A 385 4.07 -24.99 -2.62
C ASP A 385 2.73 -24.91 -1.86
N ASN A 386 2.67 -24.18 -0.74
CA ASN A 386 1.42 -23.91 -0.04
C ASN A 386 0.49 -23.02 -0.87
N ASP A 387 1.05 -21.99 -1.52
CA ASP A 387 0.29 -21.11 -2.42
C ASP A 387 -0.27 -21.90 -3.61
N LYS A 388 0.56 -22.78 -4.20
CA LYS A 388 0.12 -23.64 -5.30
C LYS A 388 -1.03 -24.57 -4.86
N ARG A 389 -0.88 -25.25 -3.70
CA ARG A 389 -1.93 -26.12 -3.17
C ARG A 389 -3.23 -25.35 -2.95
N ARG A 390 -3.15 -24.12 -2.40
CA ARG A 390 -4.33 -23.28 -2.19
C ARG A 390 -5.07 -22.95 -3.48
N ILE A 391 -4.32 -22.70 -4.58
CA ILE A 391 -4.89 -22.47 -5.91
C ILE A 391 -5.51 -23.77 -6.47
N LEU A 392 -4.81 -24.91 -6.33
CA LEU A 392 -5.28 -26.21 -6.79
C LEU A 392 -6.60 -26.60 -6.09
N ASP A 393 -6.71 -26.39 -4.79
CA ASP A 393 -7.91 -26.63 -3.99
C ASP A 393 -9.09 -25.74 -4.41
N GLY A 394 -8.79 -24.52 -4.85
CA GLY A 394 -9.80 -23.54 -5.28
C GLY A 394 -10.32 -23.78 -6.70
N ILE A 395 -9.49 -24.30 -7.60
CA ILE A 395 -9.87 -24.62 -8.96
C ILE A 395 -10.53 -26.00 -8.98
N ARG A 396 -11.87 -26.02 -8.83
CA ARG A 396 -12.67 -27.25 -8.85
C ARG A 396 -12.54 -27.97 -10.20
N GLY A 397 -12.17 -29.24 -10.15
CA GLY A 397 -12.19 -30.12 -11.34
C GLY A 397 -10.90 -30.86 -11.63
N GLY A 398 -9.90 -30.83 -10.75
CA GLY A 398 -8.70 -31.67 -10.76
C GLY A 398 -8.14 -31.88 -12.17
N MET A 399 -7.62 -30.84 -12.80
CA MET A 399 -7.04 -30.98 -14.13
C MET A 399 -5.69 -31.68 -14.06
N PRO A 400 -5.43 -32.70 -14.85
CA PRO A 400 -4.10 -33.26 -15.00
C PRO A 400 -3.14 -32.13 -15.38
N ASP A 401 -1.95 -32.12 -14.82
CA ASP A 401 -0.86 -31.17 -15.12
C ASP A 401 -1.02 -29.70 -14.65
N LEU A 402 -2.06 -29.35 -13.87
CA LEU A 402 -2.24 -27.98 -13.38
C LEU A 402 -1.05 -27.53 -12.52
N ASP A 403 -0.54 -28.38 -11.65
CA ASP A 403 0.62 -28.11 -10.81
C ASP A 403 1.88 -27.86 -11.66
N ALA A 404 2.12 -28.71 -12.67
CA ALA A 404 3.23 -28.54 -13.60
C ALA A 404 3.12 -27.23 -14.40
N ARG A 405 1.91 -26.87 -14.85
CA ARG A 405 1.67 -25.62 -15.57
C ARG A 405 1.94 -24.40 -14.71
N LEU A 406 1.48 -24.40 -13.45
CA LEU A 406 1.73 -23.29 -12.50
C LEU A 406 3.22 -23.17 -12.16
N SER A 407 3.94 -24.28 -12.05
CA SER A 407 5.37 -24.32 -11.73
C SER A 407 6.24 -23.80 -12.89
N ASN A 408 5.80 -23.94 -14.12
CA ASN A 408 6.54 -23.55 -15.32
C ASN A 408 6.20 -22.15 -15.83
N LEU A 409 5.38 -21.37 -15.11
CA LEU A 409 5.09 -20.00 -15.51
C LEU A 409 6.33 -19.11 -15.47
N GLU A 410 6.57 -18.40 -16.56
CA GLU A 410 7.64 -17.43 -16.70
C GLU A 410 7.25 -16.04 -16.14
N LYS A 411 8.23 -15.14 -16.08
CA LYS A 411 7.96 -13.74 -15.75
C LYS A 411 6.99 -13.12 -16.75
N ARG A 412 5.95 -12.43 -16.28
CA ARG A 412 4.87 -11.83 -17.07
C ARG A 412 3.94 -12.83 -17.75
N GLN A 413 4.09 -14.14 -17.48
CA GLN A 413 3.12 -15.15 -17.84
C GLN A 413 2.09 -15.36 -16.74
N PHE A 414 0.87 -15.63 -17.16
CA PHE A 414 -0.26 -15.89 -16.27
C PHE A 414 -1.11 -17.02 -16.82
N MET A 415 -1.59 -17.85 -15.92
CA MET A 415 -2.67 -18.79 -16.20
C MET A 415 -3.99 -18.12 -15.85
N MET A 416 -4.88 -17.93 -16.82
CA MET A 416 -6.24 -17.47 -16.62
C MET A 416 -7.19 -18.65 -16.58
N TYR A 417 -7.98 -18.76 -15.52
CA TYR A 417 -9.04 -19.75 -15.36
C TYR A 417 -10.40 -19.07 -15.25
N LEU A 418 -11.34 -19.48 -16.09
CA LEU A 418 -12.73 -19.01 -16.08
C LEU A 418 -13.63 -20.10 -15.54
N ALA A 419 -14.10 -19.97 -14.30
CA ALA A 419 -14.86 -21.00 -13.58
C ALA A 419 -16.14 -21.41 -14.32
N LYS A 420 -16.89 -20.46 -14.91
CA LYS A 420 -18.13 -20.74 -15.65
C LYS A 420 -17.91 -21.61 -16.90
N LYS A 421 -16.74 -21.53 -17.53
CA LYS A 421 -16.42 -22.26 -18.76
C LYS A 421 -15.50 -23.45 -18.52
N SER A 422 -14.94 -23.56 -17.32
CA SER A 422 -13.87 -24.50 -16.99
C SER A 422 -12.71 -24.45 -18.00
N THR A 423 -12.40 -23.23 -18.52
CA THR A 423 -11.34 -23.04 -19.52
C THR A 423 -10.12 -22.42 -18.89
N GLN A 424 -8.96 -22.87 -19.35
CA GLN A 424 -7.66 -22.36 -18.96
C GLN A 424 -6.92 -21.81 -20.19
N THR A 425 -6.27 -20.68 -20.02
CA THR A 425 -5.42 -20.06 -21.03
C THR A 425 -4.15 -19.57 -20.37
N ILE A 426 -2.99 -19.95 -20.91
CA ILE A 426 -1.71 -19.36 -20.50
C ILE A 426 -1.43 -18.19 -21.43
N LEU A 427 -1.18 -17.03 -20.84
CA LEU A 427 -0.97 -15.79 -21.60
C LEU A 427 0.26 -15.02 -21.11
N HIS A 428 0.92 -14.37 -22.04
CA HIS A 428 1.81 -13.25 -21.76
C HIS A 428 0.99 -11.97 -21.70
N ARG A 429 1.07 -11.23 -20.57
CA ARG A 429 0.37 -9.95 -20.49
C ARG A 429 0.89 -8.97 -21.54
N ARG A 430 0.03 -8.15 -22.14
CA ARG A 430 0.46 -7.08 -23.02
C ARG A 430 1.22 -5.98 -22.27
N HIS A 431 1.94 -5.15 -22.98
CA HIS A 431 2.48 -3.90 -22.44
C HIS A 431 1.34 -2.94 -22.09
N SER A 432 1.48 -2.18 -20.98
CA SER A 432 0.45 -1.21 -20.56
C SER A 432 0.50 0.05 -21.44
N MET A 433 -0.66 0.63 -21.73
CA MET A 433 -0.76 1.88 -22.49
C MET A 433 -0.22 3.08 -21.70
N CYS A 434 -0.40 3.07 -20.38
CA CYS A 434 0.19 4.09 -19.53
C CYS A 434 1.70 3.88 -19.34
N PHE A 435 2.42 4.95 -19.08
CA PHE A 435 3.82 4.89 -18.70
C PHE A 435 3.94 4.57 -17.20
N ARG A 436 4.76 3.58 -16.85
CA ARG A 436 4.91 3.09 -15.48
C ARG A 436 6.36 3.24 -15.03
N PHE A 437 6.63 4.14 -14.10
CA PHE A 437 7.98 4.40 -13.59
C PHE A 437 8.14 4.05 -12.11
N GLY A 438 7.07 4.04 -11.33
CA GLY A 438 7.07 3.75 -9.88
C GLY A 438 6.00 4.54 -9.15
N PRO A 439 5.99 4.55 -7.82
CA PRO A 439 5.08 5.38 -7.05
C PRO A 439 5.33 6.87 -7.30
N PHE A 440 4.25 7.66 -7.26
CA PHE A 440 4.34 9.11 -7.37
C PHE A 440 4.91 9.74 -6.10
N THR A 441 5.73 10.76 -6.27
CA THR A 441 6.06 11.69 -5.18
C THR A 441 4.87 12.58 -4.84
N ARG A 442 4.86 13.17 -3.65
CA ARG A 442 3.82 14.13 -3.22
C ARG A 442 3.67 15.31 -4.19
N ALA A 443 4.80 15.86 -4.66
CA ALA A 443 4.80 16.96 -5.62
C ALA A 443 4.18 16.57 -6.97
N GLN A 444 4.43 15.35 -7.45
CA GLN A 444 3.83 14.85 -8.68
C GLN A 444 2.31 14.67 -8.54
N VAL A 445 1.83 14.09 -7.43
CA VAL A 445 0.38 14.00 -7.15
C VAL A 445 -0.25 15.39 -7.08
N ALA A 446 0.38 16.34 -6.37
CA ALA A 446 -0.12 17.71 -6.25
C ALA A 446 -0.22 18.40 -7.62
N GLY A 447 0.82 18.28 -8.47
CA GLY A 447 0.86 18.85 -9.81
C GLY A 447 -0.22 18.26 -10.72
N LEU A 448 -0.40 16.93 -10.72
CA LEU A 448 -1.41 16.23 -11.52
C LEU A 448 -2.85 16.61 -11.10
N MET A 449 -3.08 16.85 -9.80
CA MET A 449 -4.41 17.17 -9.27
C MET A 449 -4.71 18.67 -9.17
N ALA A 450 -3.77 19.55 -9.44
CA ALA A 450 -3.95 20.99 -9.40
C ALA A 450 -5.19 21.51 -10.19
N PRO A 451 -5.50 21.01 -11.40
CA PRO A 451 -6.69 21.44 -12.16
C PRO A 451 -8.02 21.13 -11.45
N PHE A 452 -8.07 20.02 -10.70
CA PHE A 452 -9.28 19.61 -9.98
C PHE A 452 -9.49 20.39 -8.68
N LYS A 453 -8.40 20.78 -8.00
CA LYS A 453 -8.45 21.61 -6.79
C LYS A 453 -8.97 23.02 -7.05
N ALA A 454 -8.59 23.61 -8.17
CA ALA A 454 -9.03 24.94 -8.56
C ALA A 454 -10.56 25.04 -8.81
N ALA A 455 -11.21 23.90 -9.09
CA ALA A 455 -12.66 23.84 -9.34
C ALA A 455 -13.51 23.75 -8.06
N VAL A 456 -12.91 23.37 -6.93
CA VAL A 456 -13.62 23.25 -5.64
C VAL A 456 -13.55 24.59 -4.91
N LYS A 457 -14.61 25.43 -5.04
CA LYS A 457 -14.79 26.59 -4.15
C LYS A 457 -15.06 26.06 -2.73
N PRO A 458 -14.42 26.63 -1.68
CA PRO A 458 -14.71 26.21 -0.32
C PRO A 458 -16.20 26.48 -0.02
N ALA A 459 -16.91 25.47 0.45
CA ALA A 459 -18.26 25.64 1.00
C ALA A 459 -18.13 26.51 2.27
N MET A 460 -18.57 27.74 2.18
CA MET A 460 -18.63 28.66 3.32
C MET A 460 -19.59 28.09 4.37
N THR A 461 -19.06 27.63 5.47
CA THR A 461 -19.81 27.45 6.71
C THR A 461 -20.32 28.83 7.16
N GLN A 462 -21.61 29.05 7.04
CA GLN A 462 -22.25 30.22 7.64
C GLN A 462 -22.24 30.06 9.16
N THR A 463 -21.37 30.81 9.83
CA THR A 463 -21.52 31.12 11.25
C THR A 463 -22.49 32.30 11.40
N PRO A 464 -23.40 32.29 12.40
CA PRO A 464 -24.32 33.42 12.61
C PRO A 464 -23.59 34.68 13.10
N ASP A 465 -24.05 35.81 12.61
CA ASP A 465 -23.60 37.17 12.89
C ASP A 465 -23.31 37.48 14.37
N ALA A 466 -22.14 38.02 14.62
CA ALA A 466 -21.92 38.96 15.71
C ALA A 466 -21.16 40.18 15.17
N ALA A 467 -21.71 41.33 15.43
CA ALA A 467 -21.48 42.60 14.80
C ALA A 467 -20.12 43.27 15.05
N THR A 468 -19.68 44.00 14.03
CA THR A 468 -18.95 45.27 13.96
C THR A 468 -17.64 45.47 14.69
N GLY A 469 -16.59 45.79 13.92
CA GLY A 469 -15.48 46.62 14.35
C GLY A 469 -14.15 46.44 13.59
N ALA A 470 -13.90 47.38 12.64
CA ALA A 470 -12.64 47.90 12.18
C ALA A 470 -11.63 47.05 11.43
N ASP A 471 -11.38 47.51 10.22
CA ASP A 471 -10.34 47.18 9.24
C ASP A 471 -8.94 46.99 9.82
N THR A 472 -8.40 45.82 9.58
CA THR A 472 -6.98 45.60 9.22
C THR A 472 -6.90 44.25 8.43
N PRO A 473 -6.22 44.17 7.27
CA PRO A 473 -6.16 42.89 6.52
C PRO A 473 -5.30 41.91 7.31
N ALA A 474 -5.91 40.82 7.74
CA ALA A 474 -5.22 39.67 8.32
C ALA A 474 -4.45 38.93 7.21
N PRO A 475 -3.20 38.47 7.47
CA PRO A 475 -2.47 37.63 6.56
C PRO A 475 -3.21 36.32 6.30
N SER A 476 -3.13 35.79 5.07
CA SER A 476 -3.82 34.57 4.64
C SER A 476 -3.42 33.38 5.50
N ALA A 477 -4.37 32.50 5.81
CA ALA A 477 -4.14 31.31 6.65
C ALA A 477 -3.06 30.33 6.12
N LEU A 478 -2.59 30.51 4.90
CA LEU A 478 -1.47 29.75 4.31
C LEU A 478 -0.09 30.23 4.80
N ASP A 479 0.03 31.49 5.24
CA ASP A 479 1.28 32.04 5.78
C ASP A 479 1.45 31.74 7.29
N ALA A 480 0.42 31.22 7.95
CA ALA A 480 0.45 30.95 9.40
C ALA A 480 1.00 29.54 9.75
N ILE A 481 1.10 28.62 8.80
CA ILE A 481 1.62 27.26 9.04
C ILE A 481 3.16 27.25 9.02
N ASP A 482 3.78 28.23 8.35
CA ASP A 482 5.24 28.36 8.23
C ASP A 482 5.83 29.45 9.13
N ALA A 483 5.04 30.12 9.95
CA ALA A 483 5.57 31.15 10.85
C ALA A 483 6.33 30.49 12.00
N PRO A 484 7.62 30.87 12.24
CA PRO A 484 8.40 30.30 13.32
C PRO A 484 7.77 30.60 14.69
N ALA A 485 7.53 29.53 15.49
CA ALA A 485 7.03 29.66 16.84
C ALA A 485 8.16 30.04 17.81
N ALA A 486 7.89 30.93 18.77
CA ALA A 486 8.88 31.35 19.80
C ALA A 486 8.97 30.34 20.97
N VAL A 487 8.10 29.30 21.01
CA VAL A 487 8.03 28.32 22.09
C VAL A 487 8.50 26.96 21.59
N ALA A 488 9.38 26.32 22.35
CA ALA A 488 9.86 24.97 22.04
C ALA A 488 8.69 23.96 21.97
N PRO A 489 8.67 23.08 20.97
CA PRO A 489 7.61 22.07 20.85
C PRO A 489 7.71 21.04 21.95
N SER A 490 6.56 20.53 22.41
CA SER A 490 6.54 19.35 23.25
C SER A 490 6.72 18.09 22.40
N VAL A 491 7.49 17.12 22.90
CA VAL A 491 7.81 15.85 22.24
C VAL A 491 7.18 14.70 23.04
N ALA A 492 6.95 13.57 22.38
CA ALA A 492 6.37 12.39 23.05
C ALA A 492 7.25 11.92 24.22
N GLU A 493 6.63 11.51 25.31
CA GLU A 493 7.32 11.00 26.49
C GLU A 493 8.20 9.77 26.14
N GLY A 494 9.48 9.83 26.54
CA GLY A 494 10.47 8.79 26.25
C GLY A 494 11.27 9.01 24.96
N VAL A 495 11.09 10.14 24.28
CA VAL A 495 11.95 10.59 23.18
C VAL A 495 12.87 11.68 23.70
N GLU A 496 14.16 11.48 23.58
CA GLU A 496 15.18 12.44 23.98
C GLU A 496 15.24 13.61 23.00
N VAL A 497 15.44 14.82 23.49
CA VAL A 497 15.50 16.03 22.67
C VAL A 497 16.88 16.66 22.83
N ALA A 498 17.55 16.87 21.71
CA ALA A 498 18.81 17.56 21.63
C ALA A 498 18.81 18.55 20.44
N TYR A 499 19.72 19.47 20.43
CA TYR A 499 19.85 20.50 19.40
C TYR A 499 21.18 20.34 18.67
N LEU A 500 21.17 20.37 17.35
CA LEU A 500 22.37 20.27 16.53
C LEU A 500 23.35 21.40 16.85
N ASP A 501 24.60 21.05 17.17
CA ASP A 501 25.69 22.04 17.18
C ASP A 501 26.07 22.34 15.73
N PRO A 502 25.99 23.60 15.30
CA PRO A 502 26.38 23.97 13.94
C PRO A 502 27.85 23.73 13.59
N ALA A 503 28.69 23.45 14.58
CA ALA A 503 30.06 23.02 14.37
C ALA A 503 30.23 21.54 14.06
N ALA A 504 29.13 20.75 14.13
CA ALA A 504 29.14 19.34 13.75
C ALA A 504 29.58 19.17 12.29
N PRO A 505 30.51 18.24 11.99
CA PRO A 505 31.10 18.09 10.66
C PRO A 505 30.09 17.87 9.53
N TRP A 506 28.99 17.20 9.84
CA TRP A 506 27.93 16.83 8.91
C TRP A 506 26.76 17.82 8.84
N ALA A 507 26.77 18.90 9.65
CA ALA A 507 25.68 19.88 9.67
C ALA A 507 25.44 20.53 8.28
N ALA A 508 26.53 20.79 7.54
CA ALA A 508 26.47 21.35 6.20
C ALA A 508 25.77 20.44 5.18
N ASP A 509 25.89 19.12 5.34
CA ASP A 509 25.27 18.12 4.45
C ASP A 509 23.75 18.10 4.60
N LEU A 510 23.22 18.52 5.75
CA LEU A 510 21.80 18.75 5.99
C LEU A 510 21.31 20.12 5.51
N GLY A 511 22.18 20.97 4.98
CA GLY A 511 21.87 22.36 4.62
C GLY A 511 21.67 23.28 5.83
N ALA A 512 22.23 22.93 6.98
CA ALA A 512 22.15 23.77 8.20
C ALA A 512 22.91 25.07 8.01
N ASP A 513 22.30 26.23 8.35
CA ASP A 513 22.96 27.52 8.40
C ASP A 513 23.62 27.70 9.77
N PRO A 514 24.96 27.79 9.84
CA PRO A 514 25.67 27.96 11.10
C PRO A 514 25.28 29.24 11.89
N THR A 515 24.70 30.22 11.22
CA THR A 515 24.25 31.48 11.83
C THR A 515 22.75 31.53 12.08
N GLY A 516 22.00 30.52 11.57
CA GLY A 516 20.56 30.44 11.67
C GLY A 516 20.08 30.30 13.12
N THR A 517 18.92 30.90 13.40
CA THR A 517 18.20 30.77 14.68
C THR A 517 16.86 30.04 14.52
N CYS A 518 16.48 29.66 13.28
CA CYS A 518 15.28 28.89 12.99
C CYS A 518 15.59 27.39 13.03
N LEU A 519 14.94 26.66 13.93
CA LEU A 519 15.16 25.23 14.15
C LEU A 519 14.04 24.42 13.50
N ALA A 520 14.42 23.46 12.67
CA ALA A 520 13.51 22.48 12.08
C ALA A 520 13.72 21.10 12.74
N PRO A 521 12.66 20.26 12.87
CA PRO A 521 12.77 18.95 13.48
C PRO A 521 13.52 17.97 12.57
N ALA A 522 14.44 17.22 13.17
CA ALA A 522 15.14 16.09 12.58
C ALA A 522 15.12 14.91 13.57
N ALA A 523 15.42 13.69 13.13
CA ALA A 523 15.62 12.56 14.02
C ALA A 523 17.03 12.00 13.86
N ALA A 524 17.85 12.04 14.92
CA ALA A 524 19.11 11.32 14.99
C ALA A 524 18.84 9.90 15.44
N VAL A 525 19.48 8.93 14.80
CA VAL A 525 19.25 7.49 15.01
C VAL A 525 20.56 6.74 15.13
N THR A 526 20.67 5.90 16.16
CA THR A 526 21.73 4.91 16.32
C THR A 526 21.10 3.54 16.39
N VAL A 527 21.53 2.60 15.54
CA VAL A 527 21.00 1.24 15.47
C VAL A 527 22.12 0.23 15.44
N ASP A 528 22.13 -0.72 16.36
CA ASP A 528 23.03 -1.86 16.34
C ASP A 528 22.49 -2.96 15.43
N LEU A 529 23.20 -3.25 14.35
CA LEU A 529 22.88 -4.31 13.40
C LEU A 529 23.63 -5.59 13.79
N LEU A 530 22.89 -6.64 14.12
CA LEU A 530 23.43 -7.96 14.40
C LEU A 530 23.27 -8.87 13.18
N TYR A 531 24.38 -9.27 12.59
CA TYR A 531 24.44 -10.29 11.54
C TYR A 531 24.76 -11.64 12.17
N ASP A 532 23.82 -12.59 12.10
CA ASP A 532 23.98 -13.93 12.66
C ASP A 532 23.62 -14.98 11.60
N ASP A 533 24.62 -15.80 11.17
CA ASP A 533 24.42 -16.91 10.26
C ASP A 533 25.09 -18.16 10.83
N THR A 534 24.27 -19.09 11.31
CA THR A 534 24.73 -20.33 11.93
C THR A 534 25.56 -21.22 10.99
N PRO A 535 25.20 -21.43 9.71
CA PRO A 535 26.01 -22.16 8.73
C PRO A 535 27.38 -21.57 8.52
N ALA A 536 27.49 -20.25 8.45
CA ALA A 536 28.78 -19.56 8.29
C ALA A 536 29.54 -19.40 9.63
N ARG A 537 28.91 -19.69 10.76
CA ARG A 537 29.44 -19.38 12.11
C ARG A 537 29.77 -17.90 12.25
N LEU A 538 28.95 -17.06 11.61
CA LEU A 538 29.11 -15.64 11.60
C LEU A 538 28.27 -15.04 12.74
N ARG A 539 28.89 -14.19 13.55
CA ARG A 539 28.22 -13.29 14.46
C ARG A 539 28.99 -11.98 14.46
N HIS A 540 28.41 -10.95 13.88
CA HIS A 540 29.05 -9.66 13.71
C HIS A 540 28.07 -8.57 14.08
N THR A 541 28.51 -7.53 14.79
CA THR A 541 27.70 -6.37 15.16
C THR A 541 28.34 -5.13 14.54
N GLU A 542 27.51 -4.29 13.96
CA GLU A 542 27.90 -3.01 13.35
C GLU A 542 26.91 -1.94 13.79
N SER A 543 27.41 -0.79 14.25
CA SER A 543 26.57 0.36 14.57
C SER A 543 26.30 1.16 13.29
N TYR A 544 25.02 1.48 13.08
CA TYR A 544 24.54 2.33 12.00
C TYR A 544 24.02 3.63 12.60
N GLU A 545 24.58 4.75 12.16
CA GLU A 545 24.25 6.08 12.62
C GLU A 545 23.78 6.94 11.46
N ALA A 546 22.68 7.66 11.68
CA ALA A 546 22.07 8.46 10.62
C ALA A 546 21.22 9.61 11.19
N VAL A 547 20.95 10.59 10.34
CA VAL A 547 19.99 11.67 10.62
C VAL A 547 18.93 11.69 9.53
N ILE A 548 17.69 11.76 9.94
CA ILE A 548 16.52 11.86 9.08
C ILE A 548 16.06 13.31 9.05
N PHE A 549 16.15 13.95 7.89
CA PHE A 549 15.73 15.34 7.67
C PHE A 549 15.31 15.55 6.21
N PRO A 550 14.21 16.28 5.95
CA PRO A 550 13.25 16.85 6.89
C PRO A 550 12.38 15.80 7.59
N LEU A 551 12.05 16.06 8.87
CA LEU A 551 11.15 15.21 9.64
C LEU A 551 9.70 15.67 9.44
N ASP A 552 9.16 15.58 8.23
CA ASP A 552 7.78 15.88 7.94
C ASP A 552 6.98 14.54 7.84
N GLY A 553 5.68 14.58 8.06
CA GLY A 553 4.83 13.44 8.41
C GLY A 553 4.87 12.15 7.57
N ILE A 554 5.68 12.07 6.51
CA ILE A 554 6.01 10.86 5.77
C ILE A 554 7.53 10.84 5.62
N ILE A 555 8.17 9.93 6.32
CA ILE A 555 9.61 9.74 6.22
C ILE A 555 9.84 8.79 5.06
N ASP A 556 10.45 9.30 4.00
CA ASP A 556 11.06 8.43 3.02
C ASP A 556 12.38 7.95 3.61
N VAL A 557 12.44 6.67 3.96
CA VAL A 557 13.63 6.07 4.57
C VAL A 557 14.81 6.09 3.60
N GLU A 558 14.57 6.46 2.32
CA GLU A 558 15.61 6.68 1.32
C GLU A 558 16.31 8.07 1.49
N ASP A 559 15.70 9.02 2.22
CA ASP A 559 16.25 10.34 2.53
C ASP A 559 17.09 10.37 3.84
N VAL A 560 17.47 9.19 4.33
CA VAL A 560 18.30 9.07 5.53
C VAL A 560 19.75 9.38 5.20
N LEU A 561 20.28 10.44 5.78
CA LEU A 561 21.71 10.77 5.67
C LEU A 561 22.50 9.95 6.70
N THR A 562 23.35 9.02 6.22
CA THR A 562 24.26 8.28 7.09
C THR A 562 25.37 9.22 7.55
N VAL A 563 25.52 9.40 8.85
CA VAL A 563 26.51 10.27 9.49
C VAL A 563 27.10 9.55 10.68
N ASP A 564 28.35 9.85 10.98
CA ASP A 564 29.02 9.42 12.22
C ASP A 564 28.81 10.56 13.23
N HIS A 565 27.77 10.42 14.08
CA HIS A 565 27.41 11.44 15.07
C HIS A 565 27.73 10.99 16.48
N ASP A 566 28.20 11.91 17.30
CA ASP A 566 28.46 11.66 18.72
C ASP A 566 27.80 12.73 19.62
N ASP A 567 27.89 12.53 20.94
CA ASP A 567 27.29 13.43 21.92
C ASP A 567 27.80 14.90 21.82
N ARG A 568 28.93 15.14 21.16
CA ARG A 568 29.52 16.48 20.98
C ARG A 568 28.85 17.27 19.86
N ASP A 569 28.18 16.56 18.97
CA ASP A 569 27.44 17.17 17.86
C ASP A 569 26.09 17.74 18.28
N PHE A 570 25.73 17.53 19.55
CA PHE A 570 24.44 17.94 20.09
C PHE A 570 24.60 18.78 21.37
N THR A 571 23.70 19.74 21.58
CA THR A 571 23.58 20.53 22.78
C THR A 571 22.22 20.28 23.47
N ALA A 572 22.20 20.33 24.80
CA ALA A 572 20.97 20.14 25.58
C ALA A 572 20.02 21.35 25.50
N GLU A 573 20.52 22.52 25.21
CA GLU A 573 19.75 23.78 25.15
C GLU A 573 19.85 24.43 23.77
N PRO A 574 18.75 25.02 23.28
CA PRO A 574 18.76 25.73 22.01
C PRO A 574 19.55 27.04 22.12
N ARG A 575 19.99 27.59 21.00
CA ARG A 575 20.62 28.90 20.94
C ARG A 575 19.69 30.02 21.42
N ALA A 576 20.25 31.03 21.98
CA ALA A 576 19.49 32.23 22.41
C ALA A 576 18.77 32.87 21.21
N GLY A 577 17.46 33.08 21.34
CA GLY A 577 16.63 33.64 20.28
C GLY A 577 16.15 32.60 19.25
N ALA A 578 16.23 31.31 19.57
CA ALA A 578 15.72 30.25 18.69
C ALA A 578 14.24 30.41 18.45
N SER A 579 13.85 30.16 17.19
CA SER A 579 12.46 29.99 16.73
C SER A 579 12.30 28.62 16.10
N TYR A 580 11.09 28.07 16.11
CA TYR A 580 10.84 26.67 15.74
C TYR A 580 9.91 26.63 14.54
N GLN A 581 10.35 26.00 13.46
CA GLN A 581 9.55 25.72 12.26
C GLN A 581 9.22 24.23 12.25
N LEU A 582 8.01 23.88 12.65
CA LEU A 582 7.65 22.50 12.93
C LEU A 582 7.02 21.79 11.72
N GLY A 583 6.55 22.52 10.71
CA GLY A 583 5.83 21.96 9.58
C GLY A 583 4.65 21.10 10.06
N ASN A 584 4.48 19.93 9.44
CA ASN A 584 3.44 18.95 9.80
C ASN A 584 3.95 17.82 10.71
N THR A 585 5.07 18.02 11.42
CA THR A 585 5.71 16.95 12.21
C THR A 585 4.91 16.62 13.46
N LYS A 586 4.63 15.33 13.66
CA LYS A 586 3.82 14.80 14.79
C LYS A 586 4.69 14.45 16.00
N LEU A 587 5.53 15.37 16.49
CA LEU A 587 6.52 15.15 17.55
C LEU A 587 5.92 14.60 18.86
N GLN A 588 4.67 14.97 19.19
CA GLN A 588 3.99 14.52 20.41
C GLN A 588 3.37 13.10 20.29
N ASN A 589 3.35 12.51 19.10
CA ASN A 589 2.63 11.26 18.85
C ASN A 589 3.55 10.05 19.05
N LYS A 590 3.35 9.27 20.11
CA LYS A 590 4.08 8.02 20.35
C LYS A 590 3.95 7.02 19.21
N THR A 591 2.83 7.03 18.48
CA THR A 591 2.62 6.14 17.31
C THR A 591 3.50 6.53 16.15
N PHE A 592 3.72 7.82 15.92
CA PHE A 592 4.65 8.33 14.91
C PHE A 592 6.06 7.77 15.13
N TRP A 593 6.58 7.88 16.34
CA TRP A 593 7.91 7.37 16.70
C TRP A 593 8.01 5.85 16.59
N ARG A 594 6.95 5.11 16.95
CA ARG A 594 6.91 3.66 16.75
C ARG A 594 6.90 3.27 15.28
N SER A 595 6.15 3.99 14.44
CA SER A 595 6.11 3.74 13.01
C SER A 595 7.48 4.02 12.40
N LEU A 596 8.09 5.16 12.71
CA LEU A 596 9.45 5.52 12.29
C LEU A 596 10.46 4.42 12.64
N HIS A 597 10.43 3.94 13.87
CA HIS A 597 11.30 2.86 14.33
C HIS A 597 11.04 1.55 13.54
N ALA A 598 9.79 1.19 13.26
CA ALA A 598 9.43 -0.01 12.52
C ALA A 598 9.85 0.09 11.05
N ASP A 599 9.62 1.24 10.42
CA ASP A 599 9.96 1.50 9.03
C ASP A 599 11.48 1.49 8.82
N LEU A 600 12.22 2.16 9.70
CA LEU A 600 13.69 2.15 9.70
C LEU A 600 14.25 0.74 9.90
N LYS A 601 13.71 -0.01 10.85
CA LYS A 601 14.10 -1.41 11.09
C LYS A 601 13.88 -2.26 9.84
N SER A 602 12.74 -2.11 9.17
CA SER A 602 12.41 -2.86 7.96
C SER A 602 13.34 -2.47 6.80
N TYR A 603 13.64 -1.19 6.66
CA TYR A 603 14.56 -0.67 5.66
C TYR A 603 15.98 -1.20 5.87
N LEU A 604 16.53 -1.09 7.08
CA LEU A 604 17.87 -1.57 7.40
C LEU A 604 17.99 -3.08 7.21
N ALA A 605 17.00 -3.86 7.62
CA ALA A 605 16.97 -5.31 7.41
C ALA A 605 16.92 -5.71 5.93
N ALA A 606 16.34 -4.88 5.07
CA ALA A 606 16.27 -5.13 3.62
C ALA A 606 17.53 -4.67 2.87
N ASN A 607 18.13 -3.56 3.29
CA ASN A 607 19.17 -2.86 2.52
C ASN A 607 20.60 -3.02 3.10
N GLN A 608 20.73 -3.16 4.41
CA GLN A 608 22.04 -3.38 5.04
C GLN A 608 22.41 -4.86 4.97
N LYS A 609 23.44 -5.16 4.18
CA LYS A 609 23.88 -6.53 3.89
C LYS A 609 25.40 -6.64 4.01
N ILE A 610 25.85 -7.69 4.67
CA ILE A 610 27.25 -8.11 4.64
C ILE A 610 27.40 -9.20 3.60
N GLU A 611 28.34 -9.04 2.68
CA GLU A 611 28.70 -10.07 1.71
C GLU A 611 29.85 -10.89 2.23
N ILE A 612 29.68 -12.21 2.21
CA ILE A 612 30.74 -13.19 2.56
C ILE A 612 30.90 -14.19 1.44
N TRP A 613 32.16 -14.57 1.20
CA TRP A 613 32.53 -15.60 0.22
C TRP A 613 32.27 -17.00 0.75
N LYS A 614 31.86 -17.93 -0.11
CA LYS A 614 31.63 -19.33 0.25
C LYS A 614 32.39 -20.27 -0.67
N CYS A 615 33.15 -21.20 -0.09
CA CYS A 615 33.71 -22.34 -0.79
C CYS A 615 32.89 -23.61 -0.47
N PRO A 616 31.98 -24.06 -1.34
CA PRO A 616 31.07 -25.18 -1.04
C PRO A 616 31.81 -26.50 -0.84
N ALA A 617 32.91 -26.74 -1.60
CA ALA A 617 33.68 -27.97 -1.56
C ALA A 617 34.35 -28.22 -0.19
N LEU A 618 34.77 -27.13 0.47
CA LEU A 618 35.46 -27.19 1.77
C LEU A 618 34.53 -26.79 2.93
N LYS A 619 33.29 -26.38 2.64
CA LYS A 619 32.32 -25.83 3.61
C LYS A 619 32.91 -24.66 4.40
N LEU A 620 33.73 -23.83 3.74
CA LEU A 620 34.38 -22.65 4.31
C LEU A 620 33.60 -21.39 3.89
N TYR A 621 33.59 -20.41 4.79
CA TYR A 621 33.07 -19.08 4.57
C TYR A 621 34.14 -18.03 4.88
N SER A 622 34.12 -16.89 4.19
CA SER A 622 35.00 -15.79 4.52
C SER A 622 34.62 -15.15 5.85
N ARG A 623 35.55 -14.42 6.44
CA ARG A 623 35.30 -13.53 7.55
C ARG A 623 34.75 -12.22 7.01
N VAL A 624 34.08 -11.44 7.85
CA VAL A 624 33.67 -10.08 7.52
C VAL A 624 34.92 -9.24 7.23
N GLY A 625 34.90 -8.51 6.12
CA GLY A 625 36.03 -7.69 5.68
C GLY A 625 37.23 -8.46 5.08
N GLU A 626 37.17 -9.81 5.00
CA GLU A 626 38.22 -10.60 4.35
C GLU A 626 38.16 -10.42 2.83
N SER A 627 39.24 -10.04 2.20
CA SER A 627 39.34 -9.91 0.74
C SER A 627 39.22 -11.25 0.03
N GLU A 628 38.81 -11.23 -1.25
CA GLU A 628 38.72 -12.43 -2.08
C GLU A 628 40.06 -13.17 -2.15
N GLN A 629 41.17 -12.43 -2.23
CA GLN A 629 42.52 -13.01 -2.31
C GLN A 629 42.90 -13.72 -1.02
N GLU A 630 42.61 -13.14 0.14
CA GLU A 630 42.88 -13.75 1.45
C GLU A 630 42.02 -15.00 1.65
N PHE A 631 40.75 -14.94 1.30
CA PHE A 631 39.86 -16.09 1.36
C PHE A 631 40.29 -17.21 0.43
N ALA A 632 40.69 -16.89 -0.81
CA ALA A 632 41.22 -17.88 -1.76
C ALA A 632 42.51 -18.54 -1.27
N ALA A 633 43.40 -17.77 -0.60
CA ALA A 633 44.59 -18.31 0.02
C ALA A 633 44.25 -19.29 1.16
N ARG A 634 43.28 -18.94 2.00
CA ARG A 634 42.80 -19.80 3.08
C ARG A 634 42.10 -21.06 2.56
N CYS A 635 41.37 -20.97 1.47
CA CYS A 635 40.78 -22.13 0.79
C CYS A 635 41.83 -23.06 0.20
N ARG A 636 42.92 -22.53 -0.39
CA ARG A 636 44.04 -23.34 -0.90
C ARG A 636 44.70 -24.09 0.22
N ALA A 637 45.07 -23.43 1.31
CA ALA A 637 45.72 -24.09 2.46
C ALA A 637 44.81 -25.19 3.06
N ALA A 638 43.52 -24.94 3.20
CA ALA A 638 42.57 -25.95 3.68
C ALA A 638 42.39 -27.13 2.70
N SER A 639 42.47 -26.88 1.38
CA SER A 639 42.42 -27.92 0.36
C SER A 639 43.66 -28.81 0.40
N GLU A 640 44.84 -28.22 0.54
CA GLU A 640 46.13 -28.96 0.69
C GLU A 640 46.06 -29.83 1.95
N GLN A 641 45.64 -29.29 3.07
CA GLN A 641 45.52 -30.05 4.32
C GLN A 641 44.49 -31.19 4.21
N ALA A 642 43.38 -30.98 3.54
CA ALA A 642 42.38 -32.03 3.28
C ALA A 642 42.92 -33.12 2.33
N ALA A 643 43.68 -32.72 1.32
CA ALA A 643 44.33 -33.66 0.41
C ALA A 643 45.38 -34.52 1.14
N ASP A 644 46.23 -33.92 1.97
CA ASP A 644 47.25 -34.64 2.76
C ASP A 644 46.58 -35.62 3.74
N ALA A 645 45.50 -35.23 4.40
CA ALA A 645 44.74 -36.10 5.27
C ALA A 645 44.10 -37.29 4.50
N ALA A 646 43.57 -37.05 3.29
CA ALA A 646 43.04 -38.09 2.44
C ALA A 646 44.11 -39.05 1.94
N ILE A 647 45.26 -38.55 1.54
CA ILE A 647 46.42 -39.34 1.12
C ILE A 647 46.91 -40.21 2.29
N SER A 648 47.05 -39.66 3.47
CA SER A 648 47.46 -40.38 4.68
C SER A 648 46.47 -41.51 5.04
N LYS A 649 45.16 -41.23 4.95
CA LYS A 649 44.12 -42.23 5.19
C LYS A 649 44.16 -43.37 4.16
N LEU A 650 44.33 -43.01 2.88
CA LEU A 650 44.49 -44.00 1.80
C LEU A 650 45.72 -44.86 2.00
N LYS A 651 46.87 -44.22 2.28
CA LYS A 651 48.14 -44.92 2.52
C LYS A 651 48.01 -45.91 3.67
N GLY A 652 47.48 -45.48 4.83
CA GLY A 652 47.25 -46.38 5.97
C GLY A 652 46.20 -47.47 5.69
N GLY A 653 45.30 -47.27 4.71
CA GLY A 653 44.38 -48.30 4.22
C GLY A 653 45.10 -49.39 3.37
N TYR A 654 45.99 -48.95 2.51
CA TYR A 654 46.80 -49.86 1.68
C TYR A 654 47.88 -50.60 2.48
N ASP A 655 48.53 -49.92 3.41
CA ASP A 655 49.51 -50.56 4.29
C ASP A 655 48.92 -51.74 5.06
N ARG A 656 47.73 -51.53 5.68
CA ARG A 656 46.99 -52.60 6.36
C ARG A 656 46.54 -53.74 5.44
N ARG A 657 46.33 -53.47 4.16
CA ARG A 657 45.94 -54.46 3.17
C ARG A 657 47.20 -55.27 2.72
N ILE A 658 48.33 -54.61 2.56
CA ILE A 658 49.62 -55.24 2.28
C ILE A 658 50.02 -56.12 3.44
N ASP A 659 49.94 -55.67 4.66
CA ASP A 659 50.25 -56.47 5.87
C ASP A 659 49.44 -57.75 5.93
N ARG A 660 48.09 -57.65 5.69
CA ARG A 660 47.19 -58.82 5.65
C ARG A 660 47.57 -59.80 4.54
N LEU A 661 47.95 -59.32 3.36
CA LEU A 661 48.39 -60.17 2.25
C LEU A 661 49.75 -60.84 2.56
N GLN A 662 50.67 -60.13 3.21
CA GLN A 662 51.94 -60.70 3.67
C GLN A 662 51.70 -61.76 4.74
N ASP A 663 50.82 -61.55 5.69
CA ASP A 663 50.46 -62.57 6.67
C ASP A 663 49.78 -63.79 6.02
N GLN A 664 48.97 -63.61 4.98
CA GLN A 664 48.34 -64.71 4.24
C GLN A 664 49.39 -65.50 3.43
N ILE A 665 50.36 -64.83 2.81
CA ILE A 665 51.48 -65.45 2.12
C ILE A 665 52.34 -66.26 3.10
N SER A 666 52.74 -65.66 4.21
CA SER A 666 53.52 -66.34 5.27
C SER A 666 52.82 -67.56 5.83
N ALA A 667 51.49 -67.48 6.00
CA ALA A 667 50.68 -68.64 6.43
C ALA A 667 50.53 -69.71 5.36
N ALA A 668 50.62 -69.38 4.09
CA ALA A 668 50.60 -70.33 2.97
C ALA A 668 51.94 -70.99 2.80
N ASP A 669 53.06 -70.27 2.99
CA ASP A 669 54.41 -70.78 2.94
C ASP A 669 54.77 -71.75 4.12
N THR A 670 53.98 -71.62 5.21
CA THR A 670 54.19 -72.48 6.40
C THR A 670 53.38 -73.77 6.34
N ARG A 671 52.49 -73.91 5.33
CA ARG A 671 51.70 -75.10 5.03
C ARG A 671 52.43 -75.93 3.93
#